data_4a507a1bba7d41b1fb867de1c7503243
#
_entry.id   4a507a1bba7d41b1fb867de1c7503243
#
_cell.length_a   1.000
_cell.length_b   1.000
_cell.length_c   1.000
_cell.angle_alpha   90.00
_cell.angle_beta   90.00
_cell.angle_gamma   90.00
#
_symmetry.space_group_name_H-M   'P 1'
#
loop_
_entity.id
_entity.type
_entity.pdbx_description
1 polymer ?
#
loop_
_entity_poly.entity_id
_entity_poly.type
_entity_poly.pdbx_seq_one_letter_code
_entity_poly.pdbx_strand_id
1 'polypeptide(L)'
;MYEKIPLELKQLPHWVGWKYMQRPGEDHKRKVPINAMNGQPAKSNDPTTWCDFDTACLGKERFGLDGIGFMFSGDGIFGIDIDHCYDPETQELDPAAAEIIETVQSYTELSPSGTGIHILCKGALPEGRKRRGAVEMYSTLRYFTVTGNQFGLEYPFSDCTERVAVMHRKYLGEEETAAGAQKAALPMSAGRGTNADMSVDAILRRMFDSKHGQKLQDLYNGSWERYGIGDGSQSSADQAFCNTLAFWCRCDAALMDAIFRRSGLYRQKWDKRRGAKTYGQITIDRAIKDCRDIWEPQEQVQRPAPAIPPPPQNTSNEVPAIENATVGETGQRRYYTYDDTGNALRFRDANAGLIHYNHVDGCWIYWDGVRWASDENGEIKRRADKMLADMAKDLKEMQDDPAYNAYKKHLSRSRSHRGKEGFIAEARHLEGVPVLPSEMDRAGNAFNVRNCLISLKTGRTAEHDKKYMISKLAPVTYDENAKCPRWDRFIEEITCGDKSLQLYLQRMIGYCMTAYTKEQCMFFLYGNGSNGKSVFVDTIAYMLGEYAASCQPETVMMRDRNNTARGDLARLKGARMVVTSEPNDGCRLDEGIVKQMTGGTENKLTARFLYGREFEFSPEFKIVMSTNYKPVIKGTDNGIWRRVRLIPFTAEFTKENRDPQLIEKLRRELPGILNWAIAGAVGWCKEGLPPCAIIDEAGQEYRSEMDRVQQFLDDCTTRSESSSTQASTLYKCYKAWCSEQGDRFPVGSTKFFMELKRRFKSRKTEAYNEYIGIKINDLGMDLYTRAER
;
A
#
# COMPACT_ATOMS: atom_id res chain seq x y z
N MET A 1 -35.38 24.46 -11.66
CA MET A 1 -34.39 23.76 -12.54
C MET A 1 -33.30 23.09 -11.74
N TYR A 2 -32.80 23.69 -10.64
CA TYR A 2 -31.64 23.16 -9.86
C TYR A 2 -32.03 22.54 -8.52
N GLU A 3 -33.31 22.19 -8.31
CA GLU A 3 -33.79 21.67 -7.01
C GLU A 3 -33.15 20.34 -6.62
N LYS A 4 -32.89 19.48 -7.61
CA LYS A 4 -32.36 18.13 -7.42
C LYS A 4 -30.84 18.06 -7.21
N ILE A 5 -30.12 19.18 -7.34
CA ILE A 5 -28.69 19.24 -7.00
C ILE A 5 -28.53 19.02 -5.49
N PRO A 6 -27.64 18.12 -5.06
CA PRO A 6 -27.42 17.84 -3.65
C PRO A 6 -27.11 19.09 -2.82
N LEU A 7 -27.74 19.21 -1.65
CA LEU A 7 -27.58 20.36 -0.75
C LEU A 7 -26.12 20.61 -0.37
N GLU A 8 -25.38 19.53 -0.17
CA GLU A 8 -23.98 19.59 0.19
C GLU A 8 -23.10 20.23 -0.90
N LEU A 9 -23.41 20.00 -2.18
CA LEU A 9 -22.73 20.71 -3.29
C LEU A 9 -23.11 22.21 -3.31
N LYS A 10 -24.38 22.53 -3.05
CA LYS A 10 -24.85 23.92 -3.02
C LYS A 10 -24.18 24.75 -1.91
N GLN A 11 -23.77 24.10 -0.82
CA GLN A 11 -23.11 24.77 0.32
C GLN A 11 -21.65 25.14 0.07
N LEU A 12 -21.05 24.67 -1.01
CA LEU A 12 -19.64 24.92 -1.33
C LEU A 12 -19.47 26.18 -2.21
N PRO A 13 -18.44 27.00 -1.98
CA PRO A 13 -18.18 28.20 -2.77
C PRO A 13 -17.41 27.87 -4.07
N HIS A 14 -17.80 26.83 -4.80
CA HIS A 14 -17.11 26.33 -5.99
C HIS A 14 -17.90 26.55 -7.28
N TRP A 15 -18.85 27.46 -7.25
CA TRP A 15 -19.75 27.66 -8.37
C TRP A 15 -19.27 28.79 -9.28
N VAL A 16 -19.59 28.64 -10.56
CA VAL A 16 -19.36 29.63 -11.63
C VAL A 16 -20.53 29.60 -12.58
N GLY A 17 -20.68 30.63 -13.38
CA GLY A 17 -21.49 30.56 -14.58
C GLY A 17 -20.70 29.98 -15.76
N TRP A 18 -21.37 29.67 -16.85
CA TRP A 18 -20.69 29.33 -18.09
C TRP A 18 -21.48 29.82 -19.30
N LYS A 19 -20.73 30.01 -20.44
CA LYS A 19 -21.32 30.48 -21.70
C LYS A 19 -20.69 29.75 -22.88
N TYR A 20 -21.49 29.48 -23.93
CA TYR A 20 -20.97 29.03 -25.22
C TYR A 20 -20.27 30.16 -25.91
N MET A 21 -18.98 30.01 -26.17
CA MET A 21 -18.17 30.97 -26.92
C MET A 21 -17.50 30.28 -28.10
N GLN A 22 -17.50 30.97 -29.27
CA GLN A 22 -16.82 30.51 -30.46
C GLN A 22 -15.58 31.37 -30.69
N ARG A 23 -14.42 30.74 -30.87
CA ARG A 23 -13.22 31.47 -31.22
C ARG A 23 -13.18 31.75 -32.75
N PRO A 24 -12.61 32.85 -33.18
CA PRO A 24 -12.41 33.10 -34.58
C PRO A 24 -11.62 31.97 -35.26
N GLY A 25 -12.22 31.31 -36.26
CA GLY A 25 -11.60 30.21 -37.02
C GLY A 25 -11.86 28.80 -36.48
N GLU A 26 -12.69 28.62 -35.44
CA GLU A 26 -13.14 27.29 -34.95
C GLU A 26 -14.61 27.07 -35.36
N ASP A 27 -14.93 25.88 -35.88
CA ASP A 27 -16.28 25.50 -36.28
C ASP A 27 -17.22 25.10 -35.13
N HIS A 28 -16.68 24.93 -33.90
CA HIS A 28 -17.45 24.48 -32.73
C HIS A 28 -17.39 25.49 -31.58
N LYS A 29 -18.50 25.62 -30.87
CA LYS A 29 -18.61 26.41 -29.64
C LYS A 29 -18.02 25.69 -28.47
N ARG A 30 -17.26 26.41 -27.63
CA ARG A 30 -16.71 25.88 -26.37
C ARG A 30 -17.52 26.41 -25.18
N LYS A 31 -17.68 25.58 -24.16
CA LYS A 31 -18.23 25.97 -22.86
C LYS A 31 -17.12 26.67 -22.05
N VAL A 32 -17.24 27.98 -21.85
CA VAL A 32 -16.23 28.79 -21.14
C VAL A 32 -16.78 29.16 -19.76
N PRO A 33 -16.05 28.90 -18.66
CA PRO A 33 -16.47 29.28 -17.31
C PRO A 33 -16.39 30.79 -17.14
N ILE A 34 -17.40 31.37 -16.51
CA ILE A 34 -17.57 32.81 -16.27
C ILE A 34 -17.74 33.06 -14.78
N ASN A 35 -17.00 34.02 -14.24
CA ASN A 35 -17.18 34.51 -12.89
C ASN A 35 -18.56 35.19 -12.78
N ALA A 36 -19.46 34.57 -12.03
CA ALA A 36 -20.84 35.02 -11.90
C ALA A 36 -21.00 36.32 -11.11
N MET A 37 -19.98 36.81 -10.45
CA MET A 37 -19.97 38.09 -9.72
C MET A 37 -19.73 39.28 -10.68
N ASN A 38 -18.93 39.12 -11.74
CA ASN A 38 -18.48 40.23 -12.58
C ASN A 38 -18.58 40.01 -14.10
N GLY A 39 -19.01 38.80 -14.52
CA GLY A 39 -19.15 38.46 -15.96
C GLY A 39 -17.86 38.22 -16.71
N GLN A 40 -16.70 38.20 -16.07
CA GLN A 40 -15.40 37.95 -16.69
C GLN A 40 -15.11 36.42 -16.71
N PRO A 41 -14.21 35.94 -17.56
CA PRO A 41 -13.82 34.54 -17.56
C PRO A 41 -13.32 34.08 -16.18
N ALA A 42 -13.83 32.94 -15.69
CA ALA A 42 -13.36 32.28 -14.49
C ALA A 42 -12.21 31.33 -14.81
N LYS A 43 -11.37 31.03 -13.81
CA LYS A 43 -10.22 30.14 -13.94
C LYS A 43 -10.36 28.96 -12.99
N SER A 44 -10.09 27.75 -13.47
CA SER A 44 -10.17 26.51 -12.67
C SER A 44 -9.04 26.36 -11.63
N ASN A 45 -8.06 27.22 -11.63
CA ASN A 45 -6.93 27.26 -10.68
C ASN A 45 -6.95 28.54 -9.81
N ASP A 46 -8.00 29.33 -9.86
CA ASP A 46 -8.12 30.59 -9.11
C ASP A 46 -9.47 30.68 -8.38
N PRO A 47 -9.52 30.25 -7.11
CA PRO A 47 -10.75 30.26 -6.30
C PRO A 47 -11.39 31.65 -6.12
N THR A 48 -10.64 32.73 -6.32
CA THR A 48 -11.18 34.10 -6.21
C THR A 48 -12.15 34.42 -7.36
N THR A 49 -12.17 33.59 -8.40
CA THR A 49 -13.10 33.72 -9.53
C THR A 49 -14.36 32.86 -9.39
N TRP A 50 -14.52 32.14 -8.28
CA TRP A 50 -15.65 31.27 -7.98
C TRP A 50 -16.58 31.96 -6.96
N CYS A 51 -17.79 31.46 -6.78
CA CYS A 51 -18.76 32.00 -5.84
C CYS A 51 -19.59 30.88 -5.20
N ASP A 52 -20.53 31.27 -4.33
CA ASP A 52 -21.56 30.38 -3.82
C ASP A 52 -22.63 30.09 -4.89
N PHE A 53 -23.46 29.06 -4.61
CA PHE A 53 -24.48 28.59 -5.52
C PHE A 53 -25.51 29.67 -5.90
N ASP A 54 -25.99 30.43 -4.93
CA ASP A 54 -27.02 31.46 -5.15
C ASP A 54 -26.48 32.60 -6.00
N THR A 55 -25.25 33.03 -5.74
CA THR A 55 -24.53 34.00 -6.56
C THR A 55 -24.35 33.52 -8.01
N ALA A 56 -24.05 32.22 -8.20
CA ALA A 56 -23.94 31.65 -9.54
C ALA A 56 -25.28 31.65 -10.28
N CYS A 57 -26.37 31.35 -9.61
CA CYS A 57 -27.72 31.39 -10.18
C CYS A 57 -28.14 32.81 -10.55
N LEU A 58 -27.89 33.79 -9.67
CA LEU A 58 -28.16 35.23 -9.93
C LEU A 58 -27.29 35.74 -11.09
N GLY A 59 -26.01 35.37 -11.11
CA GLY A 59 -25.07 35.74 -12.15
C GLY A 59 -25.46 35.20 -13.53
N LYS A 60 -26.03 34.00 -13.57
CA LYS A 60 -26.56 33.42 -14.80
C LYS A 60 -27.62 34.31 -15.42
N GLU A 61 -28.57 34.77 -14.63
CA GLU A 61 -29.64 35.67 -15.11
C GLU A 61 -29.08 37.06 -15.48
N ARG A 62 -28.27 37.63 -14.60
CA ARG A 62 -27.70 38.97 -14.76
C ARG A 62 -26.84 39.13 -15.99
N PHE A 63 -26.00 38.13 -16.34
CA PHE A 63 -25.05 38.20 -17.46
C PHE A 63 -25.50 37.38 -18.69
N GLY A 64 -26.73 36.81 -18.67
CA GLY A 64 -27.25 35.99 -19.76
C GLY A 64 -26.35 34.82 -20.08
N LEU A 65 -26.01 34.05 -19.08
CA LEU A 65 -25.15 32.85 -19.21
C LEU A 65 -25.99 31.61 -19.55
N ASP A 66 -25.39 30.65 -20.21
CA ASP A 66 -26.08 29.42 -20.64
C ASP A 66 -26.37 28.44 -19.49
N GLY A 67 -25.63 28.54 -18.39
CA GLY A 67 -25.85 27.72 -17.19
C GLY A 67 -24.86 27.99 -16.07
N ILE A 68 -24.93 27.14 -15.06
CA ILE A 68 -23.98 27.14 -13.93
C ILE A 68 -23.07 25.91 -14.02
N GLY A 69 -21.92 25.98 -13.34
CA GLY A 69 -20.96 24.91 -13.29
C GLY A 69 -20.24 24.83 -11.95
N PHE A 70 -19.68 23.67 -11.65
CA PHE A 70 -18.98 23.37 -10.41
C PHE A 70 -17.49 23.17 -10.66
N MET A 71 -16.63 23.84 -9.91
CA MET A 71 -15.17 23.76 -9.98
C MET A 71 -14.62 22.70 -9.03
N PHE A 72 -13.72 21.85 -9.53
CA PHE A 72 -13.04 20.85 -8.71
C PHE A 72 -11.73 21.42 -8.15
N SER A 73 -11.61 21.47 -6.83
CA SER A 73 -10.47 22.03 -6.08
C SER A 73 -9.54 20.96 -5.46
N GLY A 74 -9.92 19.67 -5.53
CA GLY A 74 -9.18 18.59 -4.89
C GLY A 74 -9.57 18.35 -3.43
N ASP A 75 -10.67 18.91 -2.97
CA ASP A 75 -11.19 18.88 -1.59
C ASP A 75 -12.10 17.67 -1.30
N GLY A 76 -11.94 16.59 -2.03
CA GLY A 76 -12.73 15.38 -1.82
C GLY A 76 -14.00 15.30 -2.66
N ILE A 77 -14.12 16.16 -3.69
CA ILE A 77 -15.17 16.08 -4.70
C ILE A 77 -14.53 15.87 -6.07
N PHE A 78 -15.10 14.96 -6.84
CA PHE A 78 -14.66 14.68 -8.20
C PHE A 78 -15.85 14.43 -9.12
N GLY A 79 -15.62 14.51 -10.42
CA GLY A 79 -16.66 14.27 -11.42
C GLY A 79 -16.21 13.24 -12.45
N ILE A 80 -17.17 12.48 -12.94
CA ILE A 80 -17.04 11.57 -14.08
C ILE A 80 -17.90 12.15 -15.21
N ASP A 81 -17.29 12.33 -16.37
CA ASP A 81 -17.94 12.80 -17.61
C ASP A 81 -17.89 11.67 -18.63
N ILE A 82 -19.05 11.32 -19.18
CA ILE A 82 -19.18 10.27 -20.19
C ILE A 82 -19.85 10.88 -21.41
N ASP A 83 -19.05 11.22 -22.41
CA ASP A 83 -19.51 11.84 -23.63
C ASP A 83 -20.24 10.86 -24.56
N HIS A 84 -21.30 11.34 -25.25
CA HIS A 84 -22.03 10.60 -26.29
C HIS A 84 -22.46 9.18 -25.89
N CYS A 85 -22.89 9.00 -24.63
CA CYS A 85 -23.28 7.70 -24.08
C CYS A 85 -24.79 7.48 -23.98
N TYR A 86 -25.61 8.49 -24.29
CA TYR A 86 -27.06 8.42 -24.24
C TYR A 86 -27.68 8.98 -25.51
N ASP A 87 -28.62 8.26 -26.08
CA ASP A 87 -29.43 8.68 -27.21
C ASP A 87 -30.82 9.15 -26.69
N PRO A 88 -31.15 10.44 -26.79
CA PRO A 88 -32.43 10.95 -26.30
C PRO A 88 -33.62 10.53 -27.15
N GLU A 89 -33.44 10.10 -28.42
CA GLU A 89 -34.50 9.66 -29.30
C GLU A 89 -34.90 8.20 -29.02
N THR A 90 -33.91 7.31 -28.88
CA THR A 90 -34.14 5.88 -28.60
C THR A 90 -34.20 5.57 -27.12
N GLN A 91 -33.76 6.51 -26.26
CA GLN A 91 -33.56 6.33 -24.82
C GLN A 91 -32.54 5.22 -24.48
N GLU A 92 -31.70 4.85 -25.42
CA GLU A 92 -30.64 3.85 -25.20
C GLU A 92 -29.43 4.46 -24.50
N LEU A 93 -28.92 3.76 -23.50
CA LEU A 93 -27.72 4.10 -22.74
C LEU A 93 -26.60 3.13 -23.09
N ASP A 94 -25.41 3.67 -23.34
CA ASP A 94 -24.22 2.86 -23.58
C ASP A 94 -23.95 1.90 -22.40
N PRO A 95 -23.67 0.60 -22.65
CA PRO A 95 -23.45 -0.38 -21.61
C PRO A 95 -22.33 -0.02 -20.62
N ALA A 96 -21.28 0.69 -21.08
CA ALA A 96 -20.20 1.13 -20.19
C ALA A 96 -20.66 2.26 -19.27
N ALA A 97 -21.51 3.18 -19.76
CA ALA A 97 -22.11 4.23 -18.95
C ALA A 97 -23.08 3.64 -17.92
N ALA A 98 -23.91 2.67 -18.34
CA ALA A 98 -24.81 1.95 -17.43
C ALA A 98 -24.04 1.29 -16.29
N GLU A 99 -22.97 0.55 -16.61
CA GLU A 99 -22.13 -0.10 -15.60
C GLU A 99 -21.48 0.90 -14.65
N ILE A 100 -20.98 2.04 -15.16
CA ILE A 100 -20.36 3.07 -14.32
C ILE A 100 -21.40 3.66 -13.37
N ILE A 101 -22.61 4.00 -13.85
CA ILE A 101 -23.71 4.54 -13.02
C ILE A 101 -24.11 3.55 -11.92
N GLU A 102 -24.35 2.29 -12.30
CA GLU A 102 -24.78 1.23 -11.37
C GLU A 102 -23.71 0.89 -10.34
N THR A 103 -22.43 1.02 -10.70
CA THR A 103 -21.32 0.73 -9.78
C THR A 103 -21.05 1.93 -8.87
N VAL A 104 -20.97 3.15 -9.43
CA VAL A 104 -20.60 4.35 -8.68
C VAL A 104 -21.71 4.82 -7.76
N GLN A 105 -22.96 4.74 -8.17
CA GLN A 105 -24.17 5.04 -7.35
C GLN A 105 -24.08 6.40 -6.63
N SER A 106 -23.90 7.47 -7.38
CA SER A 106 -23.87 8.83 -6.88
C SER A 106 -24.77 9.74 -7.71
N TYR A 107 -24.84 11.03 -7.35
CA TYR A 107 -25.64 12.01 -8.08
C TYR A 107 -25.27 12.03 -9.55
N THR A 108 -26.21 11.67 -10.40
CA THR A 108 -26.04 11.52 -11.85
C THR A 108 -27.03 12.43 -12.58
N GLU A 109 -26.55 13.16 -13.58
CA GLU A 109 -27.36 14.06 -14.38
C GLU A 109 -27.01 14.00 -15.88
N LEU A 110 -27.94 14.42 -16.75
CA LEU A 110 -27.65 14.64 -18.16
C LEU A 110 -26.80 15.89 -18.36
N SER A 111 -25.81 15.79 -19.22
CA SER A 111 -24.99 16.92 -19.66
C SER A 111 -25.84 17.93 -20.45
N PRO A 112 -25.38 19.18 -20.64
CA PRO A 112 -26.13 20.19 -21.39
C PRO A 112 -26.41 19.83 -22.87
N SER A 113 -25.66 18.88 -23.44
CA SER A 113 -25.92 18.36 -24.81
C SER A 113 -27.12 17.41 -24.86
N GLY A 114 -27.51 16.85 -23.74
CA GLY A 114 -28.54 15.80 -23.66
C GLY A 114 -28.06 14.41 -24.08
N THR A 115 -26.82 14.27 -24.56
CA THR A 115 -26.25 12.99 -25.06
C THR A 115 -25.13 12.43 -24.20
N GLY A 116 -24.68 13.16 -23.17
CA GLY A 116 -23.65 12.73 -22.23
C GLY A 116 -24.19 12.74 -20.80
N ILE A 117 -23.41 12.13 -19.90
CA ILE A 117 -23.77 11.98 -18.47
C ILE A 117 -22.64 12.52 -17.62
N HIS A 118 -22.99 13.31 -16.59
CA HIS A 118 -22.11 13.73 -15.52
C HIS A 118 -22.49 12.99 -14.23
N ILE A 119 -21.49 12.44 -13.54
CA ILE A 119 -21.66 11.87 -12.20
C ILE A 119 -20.79 12.70 -11.24
N LEU A 120 -21.40 13.29 -10.22
CA LEU A 120 -20.69 14.01 -9.18
C LEU A 120 -20.59 13.13 -7.94
N CYS A 121 -19.38 13.03 -7.37
CA CYS A 121 -19.07 12.09 -6.31
C CYS A 121 -18.28 12.77 -5.20
N LYS A 122 -18.45 12.27 -3.95
CA LYS A 122 -17.49 12.49 -2.87
C LYS A 122 -16.40 11.43 -2.91
N GLY A 123 -15.26 11.76 -2.32
CA GLY A 123 -14.14 10.86 -2.14
C GLY A 123 -12.92 11.26 -2.95
N ALA A 124 -12.07 10.31 -3.25
CA ALA A 124 -10.85 10.56 -4.02
C ALA A 124 -10.81 9.76 -5.31
N LEU A 125 -10.39 10.44 -6.34
CA LEU A 125 -10.11 9.84 -7.64
C LEU A 125 -8.71 9.23 -7.61
N PRO A 126 -8.51 7.96 -8.06
CA PRO A 126 -7.19 7.37 -8.17
C PRO A 126 -6.25 8.22 -9.03
N GLU A 127 -4.97 8.22 -8.66
CA GLU A 127 -3.94 8.81 -9.50
C GLU A 127 -3.81 8.00 -10.80
N GLY A 128 -3.50 8.68 -11.90
CA GLY A 128 -3.33 8.03 -13.18
C GLY A 128 -4.01 8.78 -14.33
N ARG A 129 -4.30 8.04 -15.39
CA ARG A 129 -4.92 8.60 -16.59
C ARG A 129 -6.30 9.17 -16.28
N LYS A 130 -6.56 10.41 -16.70
CA LYS A 130 -7.82 11.11 -16.43
C LYS A 130 -8.84 11.03 -17.56
N ARG A 131 -8.43 10.53 -18.73
CA ARG A 131 -9.29 10.41 -19.91
C ARG A 131 -8.91 9.21 -20.80
N ARG A 132 -9.91 8.44 -21.23
CA ARG A 132 -9.75 7.40 -22.25
C ARG A 132 -11.07 7.21 -23.01
N GLY A 133 -11.05 7.47 -24.33
CA GLY A 133 -12.26 7.42 -25.14
C GLY A 133 -13.28 8.47 -24.70
N ALA A 134 -14.48 8.03 -24.43
CA ALA A 134 -15.61 8.87 -23.98
C ALA A 134 -15.62 9.13 -22.47
N VAL A 135 -14.81 8.44 -21.66
CA VAL A 135 -14.82 8.53 -20.20
C VAL A 135 -13.72 9.48 -19.73
N GLU A 136 -14.10 10.49 -18.95
CA GLU A 136 -13.20 11.44 -18.29
C GLU A 136 -13.49 11.48 -16.79
N MET A 137 -12.44 11.59 -15.94
CA MET A 137 -12.57 11.68 -14.47
C MET A 137 -11.65 12.76 -13.95
N TYR A 138 -12.19 13.73 -13.19
CA TYR A 138 -11.43 14.88 -12.70
C TYR A 138 -11.79 15.24 -11.26
N SER A 139 -10.77 15.55 -10.47
CA SER A 139 -10.89 16.04 -9.09
C SER A 139 -10.28 17.43 -8.88
N THR A 140 -9.50 17.95 -9.87
CA THR A 140 -8.78 19.24 -9.78
C THR A 140 -8.65 19.89 -11.13
N LEU A 141 -8.50 21.22 -11.13
CA LEU A 141 -8.17 22.04 -12.33
C LEU A 141 -9.15 21.89 -13.50
N ARG A 142 -10.38 21.53 -13.19
CA ARG A 142 -11.46 21.33 -14.16
C ARG A 142 -12.76 21.89 -13.59
N TYR A 143 -13.73 22.15 -14.45
CA TYR A 143 -15.10 22.40 -14.03
C TYR A 143 -16.05 21.54 -14.85
N PHE A 144 -17.18 21.16 -14.25
CA PHE A 144 -18.30 20.56 -14.95
C PHE A 144 -19.44 21.56 -15.04
N THR A 145 -20.11 21.57 -16.19
CA THR A 145 -21.40 22.23 -16.32
C THR A 145 -22.43 21.41 -15.55
N VAL A 146 -23.22 22.06 -14.70
CA VAL A 146 -24.23 21.39 -13.87
C VAL A 146 -25.62 21.79 -14.33
N THR A 147 -26.45 20.81 -14.68
CA THR A 147 -27.78 21.03 -15.26
C THR A 147 -28.89 20.91 -14.23
N GLY A 148 -28.73 20.12 -13.19
CA GLY A 148 -29.78 19.71 -12.29
C GLY A 148 -30.79 18.73 -12.90
N ASN A 149 -30.54 18.29 -14.15
CA ASN A 149 -31.39 17.33 -14.85
C ASN A 149 -30.99 15.90 -14.48
N GLN A 150 -31.47 15.44 -13.34
CA GLN A 150 -31.11 14.14 -12.77
C GLN A 150 -31.48 13.00 -13.72
N PHE A 151 -30.59 12.05 -13.89
CA PHE A 151 -30.72 10.89 -14.78
C PHE A 151 -30.77 9.58 -14.00
N GLY A 152 -31.69 8.69 -14.38
CA GLY A 152 -31.80 7.35 -13.80
C GLY A 152 -32.35 7.32 -12.38
N LEU A 153 -31.83 6.39 -11.56
CA LEU A 153 -32.22 6.24 -10.15
C LEU A 153 -31.67 7.38 -9.29
N GLU A 154 -32.43 7.79 -8.28
CA GLU A 154 -32.00 8.80 -7.33
C GLU A 154 -30.98 8.19 -6.35
N TYR A 155 -29.71 8.29 -6.69
CA TYR A 155 -28.62 7.92 -5.80
C TYR A 155 -28.24 9.10 -4.91
N PRO A 156 -27.95 8.87 -3.62
CA PRO A 156 -27.45 9.91 -2.73
C PRO A 156 -26.06 10.37 -3.15
N PHE A 157 -25.72 11.63 -2.93
CA PHE A 157 -24.38 12.15 -3.10
C PHE A 157 -23.47 11.59 -1.99
N SER A 158 -22.78 10.49 -2.27
CA SER A 158 -22.06 9.66 -1.30
C SER A 158 -20.58 9.50 -1.65
N ASP A 159 -19.80 8.99 -0.71
CA ASP A 159 -18.42 8.60 -0.97
C ASP A 159 -18.37 7.41 -1.94
N CYS A 160 -17.65 7.60 -3.05
CA CYS A 160 -17.53 6.64 -4.13
C CYS A 160 -16.10 6.15 -4.34
N THR A 161 -15.20 6.43 -3.42
CA THR A 161 -13.76 6.19 -3.56
C THR A 161 -13.42 4.77 -4.01
N GLU A 162 -13.95 3.75 -3.32
CA GLU A 162 -13.65 2.35 -3.67
C GLU A 162 -14.30 1.96 -5.00
N ARG A 163 -15.54 2.40 -5.20
CA ARG A 163 -16.32 2.08 -6.39
C ARG A 163 -15.73 2.72 -7.65
N VAL A 164 -15.31 3.98 -7.54
CA VAL A 164 -14.65 4.67 -8.65
C VAL A 164 -13.25 4.11 -8.92
N ALA A 165 -12.53 3.61 -7.91
CA ALA A 165 -11.23 2.99 -8.14
C ALA A 165 -11.33 1.74 -9.03
N VAL A 166 -12.39 0.95 -8.88
CA VAL A 166 -12.68 -0.19 -9.76
C VAL A 166 -12.95 0.28 -11.19
N MET A 167 -13.80 1.30 -11.34
CA MET A 167 -14.16 1.85 -12.66
C MET A 167 -12.99 2.57 -13.33
N HIS A 168 -12.19 3.32 -12.56
CA HIS A 168 -10.99 3.99 -13.05
C HIS A 168 -9.98 2.97 -13.62
N ARG A 169 -9.70 1.90 -12.89
CA ARG A 169 -8.82 0.82 -13.36
C ARG A 169 -9.36 0.15 -14.62
N LYS A 170 -10.66 -0.09 -14.67
CA LYS A 170 -11.30 -0.77 -15.81
C LYS A 170 -11.32 0.10 -17.06
N TYR A 171 -11.71 1.37 -16.94
CA TYR A 171 -11.95 2.24 -18.09
C TYR A 171 -10.79 3.17 -18.44
N LEU A 172 -10.00 3.61 -17.47
CA LEU A 172 -8.88 4.51 -17.70
C LEU A 172 -7.50 3.83 -17.67
N GLY A 173 -7.34 2.69 -16.94
CA GLY A 173 -6.07 2.00 -16.74
C GLY A 173 -5.17 2.73 -15.75
N GLU A 174 -4.05 2.09 -15.35
CA GLU A 174 -3.03 2.72 -14.50
C GLU A 174 -2.08 3.56 -15.35
N GLU A 175 -1.75 4.77 -14.90
CA GLU A 175 -0.63 5.53 -15.43
C GLU A 175 0.66 4.98 -14.81
N GLU A 176 1.62 4.57 -15.64
CA GLU A 176 2.99 4.36 -15.17
C GLU A 176 3.57 5.71 -14.79
N THR A 177 3.80 5.94 -13.51
CA THR A 177 4.66 7.03 -13.05
C THR A 177 6.05 6.80 -13.64
N ALA A 178 6.45 7.65 -14.57
CA ALA A 178 7.79 7.66 -15.16
C ALA A 178 8.79 8.19 -14.13
N ALA A 179 9.20 7.33 -13.21
CA ALA A 179 10.37 7.54 -12.36
C ALA A 179 10.90 6.16 -11.93
N GLY A 180 11.91 5.67 -12.62
CA GLY A 180 12.75 4.58 -12.13
C GLY A 180 12.65 3.24 -12.85
N ALA A 181 12.55 3.22 -14.17
CA ALA A 181 12.86 2.01 -14.92
C ALA A 181 14.31 2.03 -15.39
N GLN A 182 15.23 1.72 -14.51
CA GLN A 182 16.51 1.15 -14.95
C GLN A 182 16.25 -0.29 -15.36
N LYS A 183 16.41 -0.52 -16.66
CA LYS A 183 16.30 -1.81 -17.31
C LYS A 183 17.26 -2.81 -16.70
N ALA A 184 16.73 -3.84 -16.06
CA ALA A 184 17.39 -5.12 -16.06
C ALA A 184 16.98 -5.85 -17.35
N ALA A 185 17.88 -5.92 -18.30
CA ALA A 185 17.77 -6.80 -19.44
C ALA A 185 17.76 -8.24 -18.91
N LEU A 186 16.69 -8.96 -19.15
CA LEU A 186 16.65 -10.40 -18.93
C LEU A 186 17.66 -11.06 -19.89
N PRO A 187 18.55 -11.93 -19.41
CA PRO A 187 19.43 -12.68 -20.27
C PRO A 187 18.61 -13.68 -21.10
N MET A 188 18.83 -13.65 -22.39
CA MET A 188 18.38 -14.70 -23.29
C MET A 188 18.99 -16.04 -22.84
N SER A 189 18.21 -16.86 -22.18
CA SER A 189 18.54 -18.27 -22.03
C SER A 189 17.77 -19.08 -23.06
N ALA A 190 18.49 -19.56 -24.06
CA ALA A 190 18.04 -20.60 -24.94
C ALA A 190 17.81 -21.88 -24.12
N GLY A 191 16.54 -22.28 -23.94
CA GLY A 191 16.12 -23.53 -23.32
C GLY A 191 15.09 -24.23 -24.20
N ARG A 192 15.50 -25.28 -24.84
CA ARG A 192 14.74 -26.14 -25.72
C ARG A 192 13.45 -26.66 -25.07
N GLY A 193 12.31 -26.26 -25.62
CA GLY A 193 11.03 -26.94 -25.49
C GLY A 193 10.51 -27.21 -26.88
N THR A 194 10.04 -28.43 -27.11
CA THR A 194 9.72 -29.06 -28.40
C THR A 194 8.80 -28.23 -29.31
N ASN A 195 9.20 -28.06 -30.57
CA ASN A 195 8.65 -27.20 -31.61
C ASN A 195 7.23 -27.53 -32.12
N ALA A 196 6.50 -28.50 -31.57
CA ALA A 196 5.20 -28.92 -32.10
C ALA A 196 4.04 -27.96 -31.77
N ASP A 197 4.18 -27.12 -30.73
CA ASP A 197 3.08 -26.25 -30.21
C ASP A 197 3.09 -24.82 -30.71
N MET A 198 4.09 -24.41 -31.49
CA MET A 198 4.30 -23.03 -31.98
C MET A 198 4.05 -22.87 -33.48
N SER A 199 3.22 -23.72 -34.11
CA SER A 199 2.83 -23.50 -35.52
C SER A 199 1.87 -22.31 -35.65
N VAL A 200 1.99 -21.54 -36.72
CA VAL A 200 1.11 -20.41 -37.04
C VAL A 200 -0.38 -20.78 -36.90
N ASP A 201 -0.77 -21.95 -37.42
CA ASP A 201 -2.17 -22.40 -37.38
C ASP A 201 -2.62 -22.78 -35.96
N ALA A 202 -1.74 -23.34 -35.15
CA ALA A 202 -2.02 -23.63 -33.74
C ALA A 202 -2.19 -22.34 -32.91
N ILE A 203 -1.36 -21.33 -33.16
CA ILE A 203 -1.49 -20.02 -32.52
C ILE A 203 -2.81 -19.35 -32.93
N LEU A 204 -3.15 -19.31 -34.20
CA LEU A 204 -4.40 -18.72 -34.69
C LEU A 204 -5.64 -19.39 -34.08
N ARG A 205 -5.66 -20.75 -34.03
CA ARG A 205 -6.78 -21.48 -33.38
C ARG A 205 -6.93 -21.05 -31.93
N ARG A 206 -5.89 -21.10 -31.11
CA ARG A 206 -5.93 -20.72 -29.70
C ARG A 206 -6.33 -19.26 -29.51
N MET A 207 -5.84 -18.38 -30.36
CA MET A 207 -6.16 -16.96 -30.34
C MET A 207 -7.66 -16.72 -30.60
N PHE A 208 -8.23 -17.44 -31.59
CA PHE A 208 -9.65 -17.31 -31.95
C PHE A 208 -10.59 -18.03 -30.98
N ASP A 209 -10.12 -19.09 -30.30
CA ASP A 209 -10.88 -19.79 -29.26
C ASP A 209 -10.83 -19.06 -27.88
N SER A 210 -10.09 -17.97 -27.75
CA SER A 210 -9.98 -17.20 -26.52
C SER A 210 -11.24 -16.37 -26.23
N LYS A 211 -11.37 -15.88 -24.99
CA LYS A 211 -12.48 -15.00 -24.54
C LYS A 211 -12.71 -13.79 -25.48
N HIS A 212 -11.68 -13.33 -26.17
CA HIS A 212 -11.74 -12.22 -27.12
C HIS A 212 -11.58 -12.67 -28.58
N GLY A 213 -11.79 -13.96 -28.85
CA GLY A 213 -11.50 -14.59 -30.13
C GLY A 213 -12.18 -13.95 -31.31
N GLN A 214 -13.44 -13.56 -31.18
CA GLN A 214 -14.18 -12.90 -32.27
C GLN A 214 -13.56 -11.58 -32.68
N LYS A 215 -13.19 -10.74 -31.74
CA LYS A 215 -12.49 -9.46 -32.01
C LYS A 215 -11.14 -9.68 -32.67
N LEU A 216 -10.40 -10.72 -32.23
CA LEU A 216 -9.10 -11.05 -32.79
C LEU A 216 -9.21 -11.62 -34.19
N GLN A 217 -10.24 -12.39 -34.49
CA GLN A 217 -10.55 -12.90 -35.80
C GLN A 217 -10.96 -11.79 -36.77
N ASP A 218 -11.76 -10.82 -36.33
CA ASP A 218 -12.14 -9.66 -37.14
C ASP A 218 -10.91 -8.79 -37.44
N LEU A 219 -10.03 -8.53 -36.47
CA LEU A 219 -8.76 -7.85 -36.70
C LEU A 219 -7.87 -8.60 -37.69
N TYR A 220 -7.73 -9.93 -37.52
CA TYR A 220 -7.00 -10.78 -38.45
C TYR A 220 -7.57 -10.71 -39.89
N ASN A 221 -8.90 -10.65 -40.02
CA ASN A 221 -9.58 -10.53 -41.31
C ASN A 221 -9.55 -9.12 -41.91
N GLY A 222 -8.99 -8.12 -41.20
CA GLY A 222 -8.91 -6.73 -41.64
C GLY A 222 -10.16 -5.90 -41.37
N SER A 223 -11.11 -6.40 -40.56
CA SER A 223 -12.35 -5.69 -40.17
C SER A 223 -12.17 -4.91 -38.88
N TRP A 224 -11.22 -3.99 -38.85
CA TRP A 224 -10.81 -3.25 -37.64
C TRP A 224 -11.64 -1.98 -37.34
N GLU A 225 -12.35 -1.46 -38.31
CA GLU A 225 -13.09 -0.19 -38.24
C GLU A 225 -14.18 -0.19 -37.16
N ARG A 226 -14.78 -1.35 -36.89
CA ARG A 226 -15.83 -1.54 -35.87
C ARG A 226 -15.38 -1.29 -34.43
N TYR A 227 -14.08 -1.31 -34.16
CA TYR A 227 -13.55 -1.37 -32.80
C TYR A 227 -12.93 -0.06 -32.31
N GLY A 228 -13.01 1.01 -33.08
CA GLY A 228 -12.52 2.34 -32.69
C GLY A 228 -11.08 2.35 -32.14
N ILE A 229 -10.17 1.58 -32.77
CA ILE A 229 -8.81 1.35 -32.26
C ILE A 229 -7.95 2.59 -32.45
N GLY A 230 -7.44 3.15 -31.35
CA GLY A 230 -6.54 4.30 -31.37
C GLY A 230 -7.16 5.56 -31.97
N ASP A 231 -6.49 6.16 -32.97
CA ASP A 231 -6.96 7.33 -33.75
C ASP A 231 -7.90 6.96 -34.92
N GLY A 232 -8.41 5.73 -34.97
CA GLY A 232 -9.22 5.23 -36.08
C GLY A 232 -8.42 4.94 -37.33
N SER A 233 -7.09 5.04 -37.33
CA SER A 233 -6.27 4.75 -38.49
C SER A 233 -5.92 3.26 -38.58
N GLN A 234 -5.72 2.79 -39.82
CA GLN A 234 -5.21 1.43 -40.04
C GLN A 234 -3.83 1.23 -39.40
N SER A 235 -3.03 2.27 -39.21
CA SER A 235 -1.73 2.16 -38.52
C SER A 235 -1.88 1.85 -37.03
N SER A 236 -2.94 2.34 -36.37
CA SER A 236 -3.30 2.02 -35.01
C SER A 236 -3.82 0.58 -34.90
N ALA A 237 -4.57 0.09 -35.90
CA ALA A 237 -4.98 -1.29 -35.98
C ALA A 237 -3.79 -2.24 -36.18
N ASP A 238 -2.80 -1.87 -37.03
CA ASP A 238 -1.56 -2.63 -37.21
C ASP A 238 -0.82 -2.82 -35.88
N GLN A 239 -0.66 -1.74 -35.12
CA GLN A 239 0.02 -1.78 -33.81
C GLN A 239 -0.78 -2.61 -32.79
N ALA A 240 -2.09 -2.44 -32.72
CA ALA A 240 -2.95 -3.18 -31.77
C ALA A 240 -2.92 -4.69 -32.08
N PHE A 241 -2.93 -5.06 -33.34
CA PHE A 241 -2.80 -6.47 -33.73
C PHE A 241 -1.43 -7.04 -33.38
N CYS A 242 -0.34 -6.30 -33.65
CA CYS A 242 1.01 -6.70 -33.26
C CYS A 242 1.18 -6.84 -31.75
N ASN A 243 0.56 -5.96 -30.95
CA ASN A 243 0.59 -6.08 -29.48
C ASN A 243 -0.07 -7.39 -29.02
N THR A 244 -1.17 -7.78 -29.67
CA THR A 244 -1.81 -9.09 -29.41
C THR A 244 -0.93 -10.25 -29.85
N LEU A 245 -0.32 -10.16 -31.01
CA LEU A 245 0.59 -11.19 -31.53
C LEU A 245 1.82 -11.37 -30.63
N ALA A 246 2.34 -10.30 -30.01
CA ALA A 246 3.46 -10.39 -29.09
C ALA A 246 3.15 -11.32 -27.90
N PHE A 247 1.95 -11.27 -27.36
CA PHE A 247 1.48 -12.18 -26.30
C PHE A 247 1.40 -13.64 -26.80
N TRP A 248 0.67 -13.90 -27.88
CA TRP A 248 0.38 -15.25 -28.37
C TRP A 248 1.59 -15.94 -29.03
N CYS A 249 2.47 -15.15 -29.66
CA CYS A 249 3.71 -15.63 -30.26
C CYS A 249 4.90 -15.65 -29.31
N ARG A 250 4.71 -15.37 -28.01
CA ARG A 250 5.77 -15.32 -26.99
C ARG A 250 6.92 -14.39 -27.39
N CYS A 251 6.58 -13.24 -27.97
CA CYS A 251 7.52 -12.25 -28.49
C CYS A 251 8.44 -12.74 -29.65
N ASP A 252 8.07 -13.81 -30.34
CA ASP A 252 8.80 -14.28 -31.51
C ASP A 252 8.48 -13.41 -32.73
N ALA A 253 9.41 -12.53 -33.11
CA ALA A 253 9.25 -11.58 -34.20
C ALA A 253 9.00 -12.24 -35.57
N ALA A 254 9.55 -13.42 -35.82
CA ALA A 254 9.38 -14.15 -37.09
C ALA A 254 7.96 -14.73 -37.19
N LEU A 255 7.45 -15.31 -36.11
CA LEU A 255 6.06 -15.80 -36.03
C LEU A 255 5.06 -14.65 -36.14
N MET A 256 5.34 -13.52 -35.47
CA MET A 256 4.48 -12.31 -35.55
C MET A 256 4.41 -11.77 -36.99
N ASP A 257 5.53 -11.65 -37.69
CA ASP A 257 5.57 -11.21 -39.10
C ASP A 257 4.85 -12.20 -40.02
N ALA A 258 5.06 -13.49 -39.82
CA ALA A 258 4.39 -14.54 -40.61
C ALA A 258 2.86 -14.51 -40.46
N ILE A 259 2.35 -14.30 -39.22
CA ILE A 259 0.90 -14.20 -38.98
C ILE A 259 0.37 -12.88 -39.54
N PHE A 260 1.08 -11.75 -39.31
CA PHE A 260 0.64 -10.46 -39.84
C PHE A 260 0.54 -10.45 -41.37
N ARG A 261 1.48 -11.04 -42.08
CA ARG A 261 1.45 -11.16 -43.54
C ARG A 261 0.28 -12.01 -44.07
N ARG A 262 -0.26 -12.92 -43.28
CA ARG A 262 -1.45 -13.74 -43.61
C ARG A 262 -2.75 -13.05 -43.25
N SER A 263 -2.72 -11.92 -42.56
CA SER A 263 -3.90 -11.18 -42.14
C SER A 263 -4.39 -10.20 -43.20
N GLY A 264 -5.65 -9.84 -43.14
CA GLY A 264 -6.27 -8.80 -44.00
C GLY A 264 -5.76 -7.38 -43.71
N LEU A 265 -4.92 -7.17 -42.68
CA LEU A 265 -4.26 -5.90 -42.40
C LEU A 265 -2.98 -5.69 -43.24
N TYR A 266 -2.45 -6.79 -43.85
CA TYR A 266 -1.23 -6.68 -44.64
C TYR A 266 -1.41 -5.79 -45.88
N ARG A 267 -0.45 -4.89 -46.09
CA ARG A 267 -0.34 -4.01 -47.27
C ARG A 267 1.11 -3.65 -47.56
N GLN A 268 1.42 -3.18 -48.78
CA GLN A 268 2.78 -2.81 -49.20
C GLN A 268 3.52 -1.83 -48.28
N LYS A 269 2.79 -1.05 -47.44
CA LYS A 269 3.38 -0.21 -46.40
C LYS A 269 4.17 -1.03 -45.36
N TRP A 270 3.82 -2.28 -45.15
CA TRP A 270 4.48 -3.18 -44.19
C TRP A 270 5.96 -3.36 -44.48
N ASP A 271 6.30 -3.47 -45.77
CA ASP A 271 7.65 -3.69 -46.29
C ASP A 271 8.39 -2.36 -46.62
N LYS A 272 7.71 -1.23 -46.49
CA LYS A 272 8.33 0.08 -46.78
C LYS A 272 9.41 0.42 -45.77
N ARG A 273 10.65 0.67 -46.20
CA ARG A 273 11.77 1.04 -45.35
C ARG A 273 11.58 2.43 -44.73
N ARG A 274 11.91 2.52 -43.45
CA ARG A 274 12.06 3.76 -42.67
C ARG A 274 13.40 3.73 -41.96
N GLY A 275 14.44 4.24 -42.58
CA GLY A 275 15.83 4.13 -42.14
C GLY A 275 16.36 2.69 -42.30
N ALA A 276 16.96 2.13 -41.25
CA ALA A 276 17.55 0.77 -41.27
C ALA A 276 16.52 -0.39 -41.19
N LYS A 277 15.25 -0.13 -40.83
CA LYS A 277 14.20 -1.15 -40.62
C LYS A 277 12.98 -0.87 -41.50
N THR A 278 12.16 -1.90 -41.76
CA THR A 278 10.85 -1.75 -42.39
C THR A 278 9.80 -1.24 -41.38
N TYR A 279 8.68 -0.70 -41.89
CA TYR A 279 7.55 -0.32 -41.07
C TYR A 279 7.04 -1.49 -40.19
N GLY A 280 6.96 -2.69 -40.80
CA GLY A 280 6.57 -3.90 -40.08
C GLY A 280 7.54 -4.25 -38.96
N GLN A 281 8.84 -4.22 -39.21
CA GLN A 281 9.86 -4.45 -38.17
C GLN A 281 9.77 -3.45 -37.00
N ILE A 282 9.55 -2.17 -37.30
CA ILE A 282 9.41 -1.13 -36.27
C ILE A 282 8.14 -1.39 -35.42
N THR A 283 7.04 -1.79 -36.07
CA THR A 283 5.76 -2.06 -35.40
C THR A 283 5.86 -3.30 -34.51
N ILE A 284 6.51 -4.37 -34.98
CA ILE A 284 6.78 -5.60 -34.22
C ILE A 284 7.72 -5.31 -33.03
N ASP A 285 8.83 -4.64 -33.26
CA ASP A 285 9.79 -4.28 -32.22
C ASP A 285 9.12 -3.47 -31.08
N ARG A 286 8.22 -2.56 -31.44
CA ARG A 286 7.44 -1.79 -30.49
C ARG A 286 6.49 -2.68 -29.70
N ALA A 287 5.77 -3.59 -30.37
CA ALA A 287 4.86 -4.53 -29.74
C ALA A 287 5.57 -5.47 -28.77
N ILE A 288 6.75 -5.98 -29.14
CA ILE A 288 7.59 -6.83 -28.29
C ILE A 288 8.10 -6.06 -27.06
N LYS A 289 8.53 -4.80 -27.26
CA LYS A 289 8.99 -3.94 -26.17
C LYS A 289 7.88 -3.63 -25.16
N ASP A 290 6.65 -3.49 -25.63
CA ASP A 290 5.49 -3.14 -24.82
C ASP A 290 4.78 -4.38 -24.24
N CYS A 291 5.17 -5.62 -24.64
CA CYS A 291 4.61 -6.87 -24.16
C CYS A 291 5.15 -7.21 -22.77
N ARG A 292 4.25 -7.35 -21.78
CA ARG A 292 4.58 -7.67 -20.39
C ARG A 292 4.35 -9.13 -20.02
N ASP A 293 3.35 -9.75 -20.66
CA ASP A 293 2.94 -11.11 -20.42
C ASP A 293 3.00 -11.90 -21.73
N ILE A 294 3.39 -13.16 -21.65
CA ILE A 294 3.41 -14.08 -22.78
C ILE A 294 2.49 -15.28 -22.49
N TRP A 295 1.87 -15.82 -23.53
CA TRP A 295 1.09 -17.03 -23.40
C TRP A 295 1.99 -18.21 -23.04
N GLU A 296 1.68 -18.91 -21.94
CA GLU A 296 2.33 -20.16 -21.54
C GLU A 296 1.36 -21.32 -21.70
N PRO A 297 1.77 -22.48 -22.27
CA PRO A 297 0.95 -23.68 -22.26
C PRO A 297 0.65 -24.05 -20.82
N GLN A 298 -0.60 -24.11 -20.43
CA GLN A 298 -0.97 -24.80 -19.20
C GLN A 298 -0.69 -26.27 -19.43
N GLU A 299 0.46 -26.77 -18.97
CA GLU A 299 0.62 -28.18 -18.73
C GLU A 299 -0.50 -28.58 -17.76
N GLN A 300 -1.43 -29.40 -18.23
CA GLN A 300 -2.25 -30.21 -17.36
C GLN A 300 -1.32 -31.21 -16.65
N VAL A 301 -0.59 -30.73 -15.68
CA VAL A 301 -0.04 -31.55 -14.63
C VAL A 301 -1.26 -32.05 -13.88
N GLN A 302 -1.72 -33.25 -14.19
CA GLN A 302 -2.40 -34.07 -13.21
C GLN A 302 -1.43 -34.18 -12.05
N ARG A 303 -1.56 -33.23 -11.08
CA ARG A 303 -0.95 -33.43 -9.77
C ARG A 303 -1.62 -34.66 -9.22
N PRO A 304 -0.89 -35.75 -8.93
CA PRO A 304 -1.41 -36.74 -8.02
C PRO A 304 -1.76 -35.96 -6.75
N ALA A 305 -2.99 -36.12 -6.28
CA ALA A 305 -3.37 -35.59 -4.99
C ALA A 305 -2.25 -35.95 -4.02
N PRO A 306 -1.74 -35.01 -3.22
CA PRO A 306 -0.76 -35.35 -2.20
C PRO A 306 -1.39 -36.46 -1.38
N ALA A 307 -0.74 -37.62 -1.35
CA ALA A 307 -1.14 -38.72 -0.50
C ALA A 307 -1.12 -38.16 0.93
N ILE A 308 -2.30 -37.97 1.50
CA ILE A 308 -2.47 -37.70 2.91
C ILE A 308 -1.84 -38.92 3.58
N PRO A 309 -0.77 -38.77 4.38
CA PRO A 309 -0.29 -39.88 5.18
C PRO A 309 -1.48 -40.37 6.03
N PRO A 310 -1.72 -41.68 6.10
CA PRO A 310 -2.80 -42.19 6.91
C PRO A 310 -2.62 -41.65 8.34
N PRO A 311 -3.70 -41.21 8.99
CA PRO A 311 -3.62 -40.77 10.38
C PRO A 311 -3.04 -41.92 11.19
N PRO A 312 -2.17 -41.67 12.19
CA PRO A 312 -1.71 -42.72 13.06
C PRO A 312 -2.95 -43.41 13.66
N GLN A 313 -2.99 -44.73 13.53
CA GLN A 313 -4.00 -45.55 14.20
C GLN A 313 -3.77 -45.44 15.69
N ASN A 314 -4.44 -44.51 16.34
CA ASN A 314 -4.61 -44.51 17.76
C ASN A 314 -5.81 -45.39 18.09
N THR A 315 -5.48 -46.50 18.71
CA THR A 315 -6.39 -47.37 19.42
C THR A 315 -7.29 -46.57 20.36
N SER A 316 -8.59 -46.76 20.18
CA SER A 316 -9.67 -46.64 21.16
C SER A 316 -9.49 -45.65 22.32
N ASN A 317 -9.97 -44.43 22.13
CA ASN A 317 -10.73 -43.72 23.13
C ASN A 317 -11.88 -43.04 22.42
N GLU A 318 -13.08 -43.49 22.65
CA GLU A 318 -14.33 -42.93 22.21
C GLU A 318 -14.33 -41.43 22.58
N VAL A 319 -14.23 -40.56 21.57
CA VAL A 319 -14.63 -39.18 21.72
C VAL A 319 -16.14 -39.22 21.95
N PRO A 320 -16.68 -38.69 23.06
CA PRO A 320 -18.11 -38.60 23.23
C PRO A 320 -18.70 -37.90 22.03
N ALA A 321 -19.68 -38.49 21.40
CA ALA A 321 -20.49 -37.86 20.40
C ALA A 321 -20.90 -36.47 20.95
N ILE A 322 -20.55 -35.43 20.26
CA ILE A 322 -21.08 -34.08 20.51
C ILE A 322 -22.55 -34.19 20.15
N GLU A 323 -23.38 -34.52 21.13
CA GLU A 323 -24.81 -34.32 21.08
C GLU A 323 -25.03 -32.84 20.71
N ASN A 324 -25.87 -32.62 19.75
CA ASN A 324 -26.28 -31.29 19.26
C ASN A 324 -26.80 -30.44 20.43
N ALA A 325 -25.94 -29.76 21.14
CA ALA A 325 -26.30 -28.85 22.21
C ALA A 325 -26.69 -27.48 21.60
N THR A 326 -27.86 -27.39 21.07
CA THR A 326 -28.66 -26.17 21.10
C THR A 326 -29.36 -26.01 22.44
N VAL A 327 -28.65 -26.26 23.52
CA VAL A 327 -29.15 -26.07 24.88
C VAL A 327 -28.26 -24.97 25.48
N GLY A 328 -28.84 -23.79 25.65
CA GLY A 328 -28.29 -22.82 26.58
C GLY A 328 -28.21 -23.47 27.97
N GLU A 329 -27.28 -23.05 28.83
CA GLU A 329 -27.05 -23.59 30.19
C GLU A 329 -28.28 -23.69 31.08
N THR A 330 -29.45 -23.30 30.61
CA THR A 330 -30.74 -23.34 31.34
C THR A 330 -31.80 -24.32 30.79
N GLY A 331 -31.49 -25.12 29.75
CA GLY A 331 -32.43 -26.14 29.25
C GLY A 331 -33.71 -25.63 28.59
N GLN A 332 -33.87 -24.33 28.38
CA GLN A 332 -35.04 -23.75 27.71
C GLN A 332 -34.81 -23.64 26.22
N ARG A 333 -35.74 -24.18 25.36
CA ARG A 333 -35.78 -23.93 23.92
C ARG A 333 -35.98 -22.43 23.71
N ARG A 334 -35.00 -21.75 23.11
CA ARG A 334 -35.14 -20.35 22.70
C ARG A 334 -36.02 -20.28 21.45
N TYR A 335 -37.12 -19.53 21.54
CA TYR A 335 -37.95 -19.23 20.38
C TYR A 335 -37.43 -17.99 19.68
N TYR A 336 -37.20 -18.09 18.37
CA TYR A 336 -36.77 -16.96 17.51
C TYR A 336 -37.96 -16.48 16.69
N THR A 337 -38.12 -15.18 16.53
CA THR A 337 -39.13 -14.59 15.64
C THR A 337 -38.81 -14.87 14.16
N TYR A 338 -39.83 -14.87 13.31
CA TYR A 338 -39.69 -15.13 11.87
C TYR A 338 -39.40 -13.84 11.09
N ASP A 339 -38.34 -13.15 11.49
CA ASP A 339 -37.85 -11.90 10.92
C ASP A 339 -36.32 -11.85 10.94
N ASP A 340 -35.75 -10.72 10.49
CA ASP A 340 -34.27 -10.55 10.43
C ASP A 340 -33.65 -10.48 11.83
N THR A 341 -34.36 -9.94 12.84
CA THR A 341 -33.92 -9.91 14.24
C THR A 341 -33.85 -11.31 14.84
N GLY A 342 -34.90 -12.15 14.64
CA GLY A 342 -34.86 -13.54 15.09
C GLY A 342 -33.76 -14.36 14.41
N ASN A 343 -33.53 -14.14 13.12
CA ASN A 343 -32.41 -14.75 12.42
C ASN A 343 -31.05 -14.27 12.92
N ALA A 344 -30.90 -12.98 13.25
CA ALA A 344 -29.68 -12.44 13.84
C ALA A 344 -29.36 -13.07 15.20
N LEU A 345 -30.36 -13.24 16.07
CA LEU A 345 -30.24 -13.95 17.34
C LEU A 345 -29.85 -15.41 17.14
N ARG A 346 -30.50 -16.11 16.20
CA ARG A 346 -30.17 -17.49 15.84
C ARG A 346 -28.73 -17.59 15.31
N PHE A 347 -28.32 -16.66 14.46
CA PHE A 347 -26.98 -16.62 13.88
C PHE A 347 -25.91 -16.39 14.95
N ARG A 348 -26.12 -15.43 15.87
CA ARG A 348 -25.28 -15.22 17.04
C ARG A 348 -25.15 -16.48 17.90
N ASP A 349 -26.26 -17.09 18.25
CA ASP A 349 -26.29 -18.26 19.15
C ASP A 349 -25.63 -19.48 18.51
N ALA A 350 -25.84 -19.70 17.20
CA ALA A 350 -25.17 -20.78 16.44
C ALA A 350 -23.65 -20.56 16.31
N ASN A 351 -23.18 -19.35 16.52
CA ASN A 351 -21.77 -18.97 16.41
C ASN A 351 -21.21 -18.37 17.70
N ALA A 352 -21.82 -18.66 18.85
CA ALA A 352 -21.47 -18.08 20.15
C ALA A 352 -19.99 -18.26 20.47
N GLY A 353 -19.29 -17.14 20.68
CA GLY A 353 -17.86 -17.11 20.98
C GLY A 353 -16.97 -17.63 19.82
N LEU A 354 -17.47 -17.65 18.59
CA LEU A 354 -16.72 -18.02 17.38
C LEU A 354 -16.68 -16.90 16.34
N ILE A 355 -17.46 -15.83 16.56
CA ILE A 355 -17.49 -14.65 15.69
C ILE A 355 -17.53 -13.39 16.54
N HIS A 356 -16.89 -12.33 16.05
CA HIS A 356 -17.01 -10.98 16.58
C HIS A 356 -17.09 -9.98 15.44
N TYR A 357 -17.62 -8.80 15.74
CA TYR A 357 -17.62 -7.65 14.81
C TYR A 357 -16.88 -6.47 15.42
N ASN A 358 -15.88 -6.00 14.70
CA ASN A 358 -15.10 -4.82 15.06
C ASN A 358 -15.72 -3.59 14.39
N HIS A 359 -16.43 -2.77 15.15
CA HIS A 359 -17.09 -1.57 14.63
C HIS A 359 -16.11 -0.46 14.25
N VAL A 360 -14.89 -0.44 14.80
CA VAL A 360 -13.87 0.57 14.49
C VAL A 360 -13.27 0.32 13.12
N ASP A 361 -12.89 -0.93 12.87
CA ASP A 361 -12.29 -1.35 11.61
C ASP A 361 -13.36 -1.78 10.56
N GLY A 362 -14.65 -1.89 10.98
CA GLY A 362 -15.78 -2.20 10.11
C GLY A 362 -15.79 -3.64 9.57
N CYS A 363 -15.16 -4.58 10.25
CA CYS A 363 -14.98 -5.94 9.76
C CYS A 363 -15.45 -7.01 10.75
N TRP A 364 -15.91 -8.14 10.20
CA TRP A 364 -16.12 -9.36 10.95
C TRP A 364 -14.79 -10.07 11.20
N ILE A 365 -14.67 -10.67 12.37
CA ILE A 365 -13.60 -11.61 12.71
C ILE A 365 -14.21 -12.92 13.19
N TYR A 366 -13.51 -14.01 12.93
CA TYR A 366 -13.95 -15.33 13.31
C TYR A 366 -12.79 -16.16 13.86
N TRP A 367 -13.10 -17.08 14.76
CA TRP A 367 -12.14 -18.06 15.25
C TRP A 367 -11.94 -19.15 14.19
N ASP A 368 -10.70 -19.30 13.69
CA ASP A 368 -10.33 -20.28 12.67
C ASP A 368 -9.74 -21.59 13.28
N GLY A 369 -9.71 -21.68 14.61
CA GLY A 369 -9.09 -22.78 15.35
C GLY A 369 -7.70 -22.44 15.90
N VAL A 370 -7.06 -21.39 15.36
CA VAL A 370 -5.69 -20.98 15.68
C VAL A 370 -5.63 -19.52 16.13
N ARG A 371 -6.49 -18.68 15.54
CA ARG A 371 -6.53 -17.23 15.80
C ARG A 371 -7.90 -16.64 15.49
N TRP A 372 -8.05 -15.36 15.81
CA TRP A 372 -9.16 -14.53 15.36
C TRP A 372 -8.80 -13.89 14.00
N ALA A 373 -9.27 -14.49 12.92
CA ALA A 373 -8.99 -14.04 11.55
C ALA A 373 -10.04 -13.05 11.08
N SER A 374 -9.63 -12.02 10.31
CA SER A 374 -10.56 -11.14 9.59
C SER A 374 -11.28 -11.91 8.48
N ASP A 375 -12.57 -11.61 8.28
CA ASP A 375 -13.38 -12.26 7.23
C ASP A 375 -13.08 -11.67 5.83
N GLU A 376 -11.93 -12.02 5.27
CA GLU A 376 -11.53 -11.64 3.92
C GLU A 376 -12.00 -12.65 2.85
N ASN A 377 -12.50 -13.81 3.29
CA ASN A 377 -12.82 -14.93 2.41
C ASN A 377 -14.30 -15.34 2.40
N GLY A 378 -15.17 -14.59 3.10
CA GLY A 378 -16.61 -14.83 3.17
C GLY A 378 -17.03 -15.95 4.14
N GLU A 379 -16.25 -16.22 5.18
CA GLU A 379 -16.57 -17.23 6.20
C GLU A 379 -17.88 -16.91 6.92
N ILE A 380 -18.16 -15.66 7.21
CA ILE A 380 -19.39 -15.22 7.86
C ILE A 380 -20.61 -15.60 7.02
N LYS A 381 -20.53 -15.44 5.70
CA LYS A 381 -21.60 -15.88 4.80
C LYS A 381 -21.75 -17.40 4.75
N ARG A 382 -20.66 -18.16 4.78
CA ARG A 382 -20.71 -19.62 4.87
C ARG A 382 -21.35 -20.09 6.17
N ARG A 383 -21.06 -19.43 7.28
CA ARG A 383 -21.70 -19.71 8.59
C ARG A 383 -23.21 -19.38 8.55
N ALA A 384 -23.59 -18.31 7.88
CA ALA A 384 -24.99 -17.99 7.64
C ALA A 384 -25.70 -19.06 6.78
N ASP A 385 -25.06 -19.50 5.71
CA ASP A 385 -25.58 -20.59 4.89
C ASP A 385 -25.72 -21.92 5.65
N LYS A 386 -24.77 -22.23 6.54
CA LYS A 386 -24.86 -23.39 7.42
C LYS A 386 -26.07 -23.28 8.37
N MET A 387 -26.27 -22.15 9.03
CA MET A 387 -27.44 -21.90 9.87
C MET A 387 -28.74 -22.08 9.07
N LEU A 388 -28.82 -21.54 7.85
CA LEU A 388 -30.02 -21.69 6.99
C LEU A 388 -30.23 -23.14 6.52
N ALA A 389 -29.14 -23.91 6.37
CA ALA A 389 -29.25 -25.35 6.09
C ALA A 389 -29.77 -26.13 7.31
N ASP A 390 -29.38 -25.76 8.52
CA ASP A 390 -29.92 -26.34 9.73
C ASP A 390 -31.40 -25.99 9.93
N MET A 391 -31.80 -24.73 9.69
CA MET A 391 -33.20 -24.33 9.64
C MET A 391 -34.03 -25.15 8.63
N ALA A 392 -33.42 -25.58 7.52
CA ALA A 392 -34.11 -26.44 6.56
C ALA A 392 -34.28 -27.89 7.03
N LYS A 393 -33.43 -28.36 7.96
CA LYS A 393 -33.65 -29.65 8.64
C LYS A 393 -34.80 -29.53 9.63
N ASP A 394 -34.78 -28.45 10.44
CA ASP A 394 -35.90 -28.18 11.38
C ASP A 394 -37.26 -28.17 10.63
N LEU A 395 -37.34 -27.56 9.45
CA LEU A 395 -38.56 -27.54 8.65
C LEU A 395 -39.06 -28.94 8.28
N LYS A 396 -38.16 -29.92 8.05
CA LYS A 396 -38.57 -31.28 7.74
C LYS A 396 -39.23 -31.97 8.95
N GLU A 397 -38.81 -31.63 10.16
CA GLU A 397 -39.34 -32.16 11.40
C GLU A 397 -40.68 -31.50 11.81
N MET A 398 -41.00 -30.35 11.22
CA MET A 398 -42.23 -29.57 11.50
C MET A 398 -43.41 -29.89 10.59
N GLN A 399 -43.43 -30.99 9.83
CA GLN A 399 -44.43 -31.24 8.79
C GLN A 399 -45.88 -31.16 9.28
N ASP A 400 -46.15 -31.55 10.52
CA ASP A 400 -47.46 -31.54 11.16
C ASP A 400 -47.69 -30.32 12.08
N ASP A 401 -46.74 -29.36 12.12
CA ASP A 401 -46.83 -28.17 12.96
C ASP A 401 -47.65 -27.07 12.26
N PRO A 402 -48.61 -26.43 12.96
CA PRO A 402 -49.38 -25.30 12.42
C PRO A 402 -48.52 -24.16 11.86
N ALA A 403 -47.29 -23.98 12.39
CA ALA A 403 -46.34 -22.95 11.95
C ALA A 403 -45.57 -23.33 10.68
N TYR A 404 -45.71 -24.56 10.15
CA TYR A 404 -44.91 -25.07 9.02
C TYR A 404 -44.89 -24.10 7.82
N ASN A 405 -46.02 -23.63 7.37
CA ASN A 405 -46.12 -22.75 6.20
C ASN A 405 -45.48 -21.37 6.45
N ALA A 406 -45.66 -20.83 7.66
CA ALA A 406 -45.03 -19.55 8.05
C ALA A 406 -43.49 -19.70 8.11
N TYR A 407 -43.01 -20.76 8.71
CA TYR A 407 -41.58 -21.06 8.81
C TYR A 407 -40.94 -21.31 7.42
N LYS A 408 -41.62 -22.07 6.55
CA LYS A 408 -41.17 -22.31 5.16
C LYS A 408 -41.04 -21.02 4.37
N LYS A 409 -42.02 -20.10 4.48
CA LYS A 409 -41.99 -18.79 3.84
C LYS A 409 -40.85 -17.94 4.39
N HIS A 410 -40.67 -17.93 5.70
CA HIS A 410 -39.58 -17.25 6.38
C HIS A 410 -38.23 -17.75 5.89
N LEU A 411 -37.99 -19.09 5.90
CA LEU A 411 -36.75 -19.69 5.42
C LEU A 411 -36.44 -19.35 3.97
N SER A 412 -37.48 -19.36 3.10
CA SER A 412 -37.30 -18.96 1.67
C SER A 412 -36.83 -17.51 1.53
N ARG A 413 -37.45 -16.60 2.32
CA ARG A 413 -37.03 -15.18 2.36
C ARG A 413 -35.61 -15.02 2.90
N SER A 414 -35.29 -15.71 3.99
CA SER A 414 -33.98 -15.65 4.67
C SER A 414 -32.82 -16.13 3.78
N ARG A 415 -33.08 -17.06 2.86
CA ARG A 415 -32.09 -17.58 1.90
C ARG A 415 -31.75 -16.59 0.78
N SER A 416 -32.55 -15.56 0.57
CA SER A 416 -32.23 -14.53 -0.42
C SER A 416 -30.98 -13.77 -0.03
N HIS A 417 -30.28 -13.16 -1.01
CA HIS A 417 -29.12 -12.29 -0.73
C HIS A 417 -29.48 -11.21 0.28
N ARG A 418 -30.57 -10.50 0.05
CA ARG A 418 -31.05 -9.42 0.94
C ARG A 418 -31.37 -9.93 2.36
N GLY A 419 -31.99 -11.11 2.47
CA GLY A 419 -32.29 -11.70 3.78
C GLY A 419 -31.02 -12.06 4.55
N LYS A 420 -30.02 -12.65 3.88
CA LYS A 420 -28.71 -12.95 4.50
C LYS A 420 -27.98 -11.68 4.95
N GLU A 421 -27.87 -10.68 4.09
CA GLU A 421 -27.23 -9.40 4.47
C GLU A 421 -27.99 -8.71 5.63
N GLY A 422 -29.33 -8.76 5.62
CA GLY A 422 -30.16 -8.17 6.68
C GLY A 422 -29.82 -8.73 8.05
N PHE A 423 -29.96 -10.03 8.26
CA PHE A 423 -29.69 -10.60 9.58
C PHE A 423 -28.22 -10.61 10.00
N ILE A 424 -27.27 -10.70 9.03
CA ILE A 424 -25.84 -10.55 9.33
C ILE A 424 -25.56 -9.11 9.81
N ALA A 425 -26.20 -8.11 9.20
CA ALA A 425 -26.05 -6.72 9.63
C ALA A 425 -26.64 -6.48 11.03
N GLU A 426 -27.84 -7.03 11.28
CA GLU A 426 -28.49 -6.98 12.61
C GLU A 426 -27.67 -7.68 13.69
N ALA A 427 -26.97 -8.76 13.37
CA ALA A 427 -26.16 -9.47 14.32
C ALA A 427 -24.96 -8.67 14.87
N ARG A 428 -24.50 -7.62 14.16
CA ARG A 428 -23.29 -6.86 14.52
C ARG A 428 -23.34 -6.19 15.88
N HIS A 429 -24.53 -5.79 16.35
CA HIS A 429 -24.69 -5.08 17.62
C HIS A 429 -25.15 -5.98 18.77
N LEU A 430 -25.46 -7.24 18.50
CA LEU A 430 -25.95 -8.15 19.53
C LEU A 430 -24.90 -8.45 20.60
N GLU A 431 -25.34 -8.59 21.84
CA GLU A 431 -24.47 -8.91 22.97
C GLU A 431 -23.58 -10.12 22.68
N GLY A 432 -22.28 -10.00 22.98
CA GLY A 432 -21.25 -11.00 22.73
C GLY A 432 -20.67 -10.99 21.31
N VAL A 433 -21.21 -10.19 20.37
CA VAL A 433 -20.69 -10.05 19.01
C VAL A 433 -19.69 -8.87 18.89
N PRO A 434 -19.99 -7.66 19.40
CA PRO A 434 -19.03 -6.56 19.32
C PRO A 434 -17.71 -6.85 20.03
N VAL A 435 -16.61 -6.38 19.47
CA VAL A 435 -15.27 -6.42 20.08
C VAL A 435 -14.53 -5.12 19.76
N LEU A 436 -13.76 -4.63 20.72
CA LEU A 436 -12.90 -3.46 20.50
C LEU A 436 -11.50 -3.89 20.05
N PRO A 437 -10.84 -3.14 19.13
CA PRO A 437 -9.44 -3.41 18.76
C PRO A 437 -8.50 -3.48 19.96
N SER A 438 -8.80 -2.73 21.04
CA SER A 438 -8.01 -2.74 22.27
C SER A 438 -8.15 -4.02 23.10
N GLU A 439 -9.08 -4.91 22.79
CA GLU A 439 -9.26 -6.21 23.44
C GLU A 439 -8.44 -7.30 22.76
N MET A 440 -8.01 -7.05 21.53
CA MET A 440 -7.20 -7.96 20.73
C MET A 440 -5.69 -7.82 21.06
N ASP A 441 -4.96 -8.91 20.90
CA ASP A 441 -3.49 -8.98 20.97
C ASP A 441 -2.83 -8.39 22.24
N ARG A 442 -3.54 -8.33 23.37
CA ARG A 442 -3.06 -7.70 24.63
C ARG A 442 -1.82 -8.38 25.22
N ALA A 443 -1.60 -9.64 24.93
CA ALA A 443 -0.50 -10.41 25.48
C ALA A 443 0.80 -10.15 24.69
N GLY A 444 1.47 -9.03 24.95
CA GLY A 444 2.67 -8.60 24.22
C GLY A 444 3.87 -9.57 24.26
N ASN A 445 3.84 -10.58 25.14
CA ASN A 445 4.82 -11.68 25.23
C ASN A 445 4.30 -13.01 24.69
N ALA A 446 3.08 -13.07 24.16
CA ALA A 446 2.55 -14.27 23.51
C ALA A 446 2.89 -14.24 22.02
N PHE A 447 3.38 -15.33 21.47
CA PHE A 447 3.73 -15.47 20.06
C PHE A 447 3.00 -16.69 19.49
N ASN A 448 2.15 -16.45 18.52
CA ASN A 448 1.26 -17.46 17.95
C ASN A 448 1.89 -18.09 16.71
N VAL A 449 2.02 -19.39 16.69
CA VAL A 449 2.55 -20.19 15.58
C VAL A 449 1.52 -21.25 15.17
N ARG A 450 1.76 -21.97 14.08
CA ARG A 450 0.74 -22.89 13.50
C ARG A 450 0.17 -23.94 14.43
N ASN A 451 0.92 -24.41 15.40
CA ASN A 451 0.55 -25.56 16.26
C ASN A 451 0.48 -25.24 17.76
N CYS A 452 0.85 -24.04 18.17
CA CYS A 452 0.78 -23.65 19.58
C CYS A 452 0.94 -22.16 19.79
N LEU A 453 0.63 -21.70 21.00
CA LEU A 453 0.95 -20.39 21.51
C LEU A 453 2.21 -20.47 22.38
N ILE A 454 3.17 -19.57 22.18
CA ILE A 454 4.46 -19.56 22.87
C ILE A 454 4.57 -18.35 23.78
N SER A 455 4.95 -18.56 25.03
CA SER A 455 5.32 -17.48 25.95
C SER A 455 6.79 -17.07 25.72
N LEU A 456 7.02 -15.91 25.16
CA LEU A 456 8.37 -15.36 24.93
C LEU A 456 9.12 -15.03 26.23
N LYS A 457 8.43 -14.95 27.36
CA LYS A 457 9.05 -14.74 28.68
C LYS A 457 9.69 -16.01 29.22
N THR A 458 9.09 -17.18 28.94
CA THR A 458 9.48 -18.45 29.55
C THR A 458 9.88 -19.54 28.56
N GLY A 459 9.55 -19.38 27.27
CA GLY A 459 9.70 -20.41 26.26
C GLY A 459 8.63 -21.52 26.30
N ARG A 460 7.71 -21.48 27.26
CA ARG A 460 6.66 -22.51 27.42
C ARG A 460 5.58 -22.34 26.35
N THR A 461 5.00 -23.46 25.95
CA THR A 461 3.91 -23.50 24.97
C THR A 461 2.56 -23.72 25.67
N ALA A 462 1.50 -23.30 24.99
CA ALA A 462 0.10 -23.57 25.35
C ALA A 462 -0.69 -23.89 24.08
N GLU A 463 -1.81 -24.58 24.22
CA GLU A 463 -2.74 -24.78 23.10
C GLU A 463 -3.38 -23.46 22.68
N HIS A 464 -3.82 -23.41 21.41
CA HIS A 464 -4.61 -22.29 20.92
C HIS A 464 -5.94 -22.22 21.66
N ASP A 465 -6.28 -21.05 22.14
CA ASP A 465 -7.56 -20.82 22.82
C ASP A 465 -8.08 -19.41 22.45
N LYS A 466 -9.33 -19.36 22.01
CA LYS A 466 -10.03 -18.12 21.61
C LYS A 466 -10.03 -17.04 22.71
N LYS A 467 -9.94 -17.44 23.99
CA LYS A 467 -9.89 -16.50 25.12
C LYS A 467 -8.67 -15.56 25.11
N TYR A 468 -7.59 -15.94 24.44
CA TYR A 468 -6.40 -15.10 24.36
C TYR A 468 -6.55 -13.94 23.38
N MET A 469 -7.62 -13.90 22.59
CA MET A 469 -7.96 -12.85 21.65
C MET A 469 -6.80 -12.47 20.72
N ILE A 470 -6.06 -13.47 20.22
CA ILE A 470 -4.91 -13.26 19.35
C ILE A 470 -5.36 -13.28 17.89
N SER A 471 -4.98 -12.21 17.13
CA SER A 471 -5.32 -12.08 15.72
C SER A 471 -4.17 -12.46 14.78
N LYS A 472 -2.93 -12.46 15.26
CA LYS A 472 -1.71 -12.66 14.47
C LYS A 472 -1.25 -14.12 14.47
N LEU A 473 -0.63 -14.50 13.34
CA LEU A 473 -0.06 -15.85 13.16
C LEU A 473 1.29 -15.78 12.46
N ALA A 474 2.31 -16.41 13.03
CA ALA A 474 3.55 -16.69 12.35
C ALA A 474 3.45 -18.00 11.55
N PRO A 475 3.86 -18.04 10.27
CA PRO A 475 3.64 -19.19 9.39
C PRO A 475 4.65 -20.33 9.63
N VAL A 476 5.06 -20.55 10.86
CA VAL A 476 6.05 -21.55 11.25
C VAL A 476 5.44 -22.52 12.26
N THR A 477 5.91 -23.77 12.23
CA THR A 477 5.54 -24.80 13.21
C THR A 477 6.64 -24.89 14.28
N TYR A 478 6.25 -24.88 15.54
CA TYR A 478 7.17 -25.08 16.65
C TYR A 478 7.49 -26.56 16.84
N ASP A 479 8.77 -26.88 16.91
CA ASP A 479 9.30 -28.19 17.30
C ASP A 479 10.50 -27.95 18.23
N GLU A 480 10.40 -28.33 19.50
CA GLU A 480 11.43 -28.09 20.51
C GLU A 480 12.78 -28.76 20.18
N ASN A 481 12.75 -29.84 19.39
CA ASN A 481 13.92 -30.61 18.99
C ASN A 481 14.55 -30.14 17.66
N ALA A 482 13.89 -29.21 16.96
CA ALA A 482 14.38 -28.72 15.69
C ALA A 482 15.70 -27.96 15.86
N LYS A 483 16.64 -28.26 14.98
CA LYS A 483 17.97 -27.63 14.90
C LYS A 483 18.07 -26.78 13.64
N CYS A 484 19.00 -25.85 13.64
CA CYS A 484 19.23 -24.94 12.50
C CYS A 484 20.75 -24.79 12.15
N PRO A 485 21.45 -25.88 11.82
CA PRO A 485 22.90 -25.85 11.64
C PRO A 485 23.35 -24.91 10.51
N ARG A 486 22.54 -24.74 9.45
CA ARG A 486 22.89 -23.80 8.37
C ARG A 486 22.72 -22.35 8.82
N TRP A 487 21.68 -22.08 9.64
CA TRP A 487 21.47 -20.78 10.26
C TRP A 487 22.61 -20.44 11.23
N ASP A 488 22.98 -21.35 12.11
CA ASP A 488 24.06 -21.16 13.08
C ASP A 488 25.36 -20.80 12.35
N ARG A 489 25.69 -21.56 11.30
CA ARG A 489 26.81 -21.26 10.44
C ARG A 489 26.68 -19.90 9.73
N PHE A 490 25.49 -19.56 9.23
CA PHE A 490 25.24 -18.27 8.60
C PHE A 490 25.44 -17.11 9.58
N ILE A 491 24.96 -17.23 10.81
CA ILE A 491 25.19 -16.24 11.87
C ILE A 491 26.70 -16.10 12.16
N GLU A 492 27.44 -17.20 12.21
CA GLU A 492 28.88 -17.18 12.38
C GLU A 492 29.59 -16.47 11.21
N GLU A 493 29.17 -16.76 9.99
CA GLU A 493 29.72 -16.15 8.77
C GLU A 493 29.50 -14.63 8.75
N ILE A 494 28.27 -14.14 8.99
CA ILE A 494 27.94 -12.70 8.90
C ILE A 494 28.50 -11.87 10.06
N THR A 495 28.84 -12.51 11.18
CA THR A 495 29.45 -11.85 12.34
C THR A 495 30.97 -12.03 12.39
N CYS A 496 31.56 -12.63 11.35
CA CYS A 496 32.99 -12.97 11.30
C CYS A 496 33.45 -13.72 12.57
N GLY A 497 32.59 -14.57 13.14
CA GLY A 497 32.88 -15.36 14.34
C GLY A 497 32.72 -14.65 15.67
N ASP A 498 32.39 -13.34 15.72
CA ASP A 498 32.24 -12.61 16.99
C ASP A 498 31.03 -13.08 17.80
N LYS A 499 31.30 -13.69 18.95
CA LYS A 499 30.30 -14.27 19.83
C LYS A 499 29.41 -13.21 20.53
N SER A 500 29.95 -12.03 20.80
CA SER A 500 29.20 -10.94 21.41
C SER A 500 28.14 -10.39 20.44
N LEU A 501 28.53 -10.23 19.17
CA LEU A 501 27.63 -9.81 18.10
C LEU A 501 26.59 -10.89 17.79
N GLN A 502 26.95 -12.19 17.80
CA GLN A 502 26.00 -13.31 17.63
C GLN A 502 24.92 -13.27 18.72
N LEU A 503 25.33 -13.12 19.97
CA LEU A 503 24.39 -13.03 21.12
C LEU A 503 23.52 -11.78 21.00
N TYR A 504 24.10 -10.65 20.61
CA TYR A 504 23.35 -9.41 20.42
C TYR A 504 22.28 -9.57 19.35
N LEU A 505 22.61 -10.13 18.18
CA LEU A 505 21.65 -10.39 17.10
C LEU A 505 20.53 -11.33 17.55
N GLN A 506 20.86 -12.37 18.30
CA GLN A 506 19.87 -13.30 18.86
C GLN A 506 18.88 -12.59 19.81
N ARG A 507 19.40 -11.77 20.75
CA ARG A 507 18.59 -11.00 21.69
C ARG A 507 17.79 -9.91 21.00
N MET A 508 18.35 -9.26 19.99
CA MET A 508 17.69 -8.27 19.15
C MET A 508 16.46 -8.88 18.45
N ILE A 509 16.62 -10.05 17.82
CA ILE A 509 15.48 -10.73 17.18
C ILE A 509 14.48 -11.20 18.21
N GLY A 510 14.91 -11.75 19.33
CA GLY A 510 14.02 -12.10 20.43
C GLY A 510 13.21 -10.90 20.94
N TYR A 511 13.84 -9.73 21.08
CA TYR A 511 13.17 -8.47 21.39
C TYR A 511 12.16 -8.09 20.31
N CYS A 512 12.53 -8.22 19.03
CA CYS A 512 11.65 -7.95 17.90
C CYS A 512 10.40 -8.86 17.86
N MET A 513 10.44 -10.05 18.45
CA MET A 513 9.28 -10.93 18.58
C MET A 513 8.24 -10.44 19.60
N THR A 514 8.63 -9.63 20.58
CA THR A 514 7.73 -9.10 21.62
C THR A 514 6.98 -7.85 21.12
N ALA A 515 5.90 -7.46 21.81
CA ALA A 515 5.23 -6.17 21.61
C ALA A 515 5.84 -5.04 22.48
N TYR A 516 6.91 -5.32 23.23
CA TYR A 516 7.52 -4.34 24.12
C TYR A 516 8.49 -3.42 23.36
N THR A 517 8.55 -2.15 23.79
CA THR A 517 9.44 -1.11 23.20
C THR A 517 10.37 -0.49 24.23
N LYS A 518 10.75 -1.25 25.27
CA LYS A 518 11.49 -0.77 26.44
C LYS A 518 12.89 -0.20 26.11
N GLU A 519 13.57 -0.77 25.11
CA GLU A 519 14.91 -0.32 24.71
C GLU A 519 14.89 1.03 24.00
N GLN A 520 13.72 1.46 23.52
CA GLN A 520 13.54 2.74 22.81
C GLN A 520 14.54 2.97 21.68
N CYS A 521 14.86 1.94 20.92
CA CYS A 521 15.87 1.99 19.86
C CYS A 521 15.36 1.52 18.51
N MET A 522 16.11 1.87 17.46
CA MET A 522 16.02 1.30 16.13
C MET A 522 17.38 0.73 15.71
N PHE A 523 17.38 -0.27 14.88
CA PHE A 523 18.55 -1.01 14.46
C PHE A 523 18.90 -0.67 13.01
N PHE A 524 20.13 -0.24 12.77
CA PHE A 524 20.72 -0.07 11.45
C PHE A 524 21.67 -1.21 11.15
N LEU A 525 21.32 -2.08 10.24
CA LEU A 525 22.21 -3.10 9.71
C LEU A 525 23.02 -2.46 8.58
N TYR A 526 24.28 -2.14 8.83
CA TYR A 526 25.13 -1.34 7.96
C TYR A 526 26.24 -2.18 7.32
N GLY A 527 26.56 -1.93 6.04
CA GLY A 527 27.69 -2.52 5.33
C GLY A 527 27.56 -2.45 3.81
N ASN A 528 28.67 -2.61 3.10
CA ASN A 528 28.85 -2.27 1.68
C ASN A 528 28.23 -3.21 0.64
N GLY A 529 27.24 -4.03 1.01
CA GLY A 529 26.61 -5.01 0.11
C GLY A 529 27.29 -6.40 0.18
N SER A 530 26.61 -7.41 -0.36
CA SER A 530 27.05 -8.83 -0.37
C SER A 530 27.55 -9.37 0.99
N ASN A 531 26.92 -8.94 2.09
CA ASN A 531 27.33 -9.22 3.47
C ASN A 531 26.25 -9.94 4.31
N GLY A 532 25.20 -10.43 3.67
CA GLY A 532 24.17 -11.24 4.31
C GLY A 532 23.02 -10.46 4.99
N LYS A 533 23.04 -9.11 5.06
CA LYS A 533 21.98 -8.29 5.69
C LYS A 533 20.57 -8.66 5.21
N SER A 534 20.33 -8.64 3.89
CA SER A 534 19.02 -8.92 3.33
C SER A 534 18.55 -10.34 3.63
N VAL A 535 19.46 -11.33 3.49
CA VAL A 535 19.16 -12.73 3.81
C VAL A 535 18.75 -12.89 5.29
N PHE A 536 19.46 -12.22 6.19
CA PHE A 536 19.14 -12.21 7.62
C PHE A 536 17.75 -11.63 7.88
N VAL A 537 17.49 -10.42 7.38
CA VAL A 537 16.21 -9.72 7.61
C VAL A 537 15.05 -10.47 6.96
N ASP A 538 15.18 -10.92 5.71
CA ASP A 538 14.13 -11.59 4.96
C ASP A 538 13.77 -12.94 5.59
N THR A 539 14.77 -13.71 6.10
CA THR A 539 14.52 -14.97 6.78
C THR A 539 13.73 -14.76 8.07
N ILE A 540 14.11 -13.75 8.87
CA ILE A 540 13.41 -13.43 10.12
C ILE A 540 12.02 -12.86 9.84
N ALA A 541 11.87 -11.94 8.89
CA ALA A 541 10.58 -11.37 8.53
C ALA A 541 9.60 -12.46 8.03
N TYR A 542 10.10 -13.40 7.21
CA TYR A 542 9.31 -14.54 6.77
C TYR A 542 8.87 -15.45 7.94
N MET A 543 9.77 -15.74 8.89
CA MET A 543 9.45 -16.51 10.10
C MET A 543 8.38 -15.81 10.96
N LEU A 544 8.50 -14.49 11.11
CA LEU A 544 7.55 -13.70 11.92
C LEU A 544 6.18 -13.57 11.25
N GLY A 545 6.10 -13.67 9.93
CA GLY A 545 4.85 -13.56 9.19
C GLY A 545 4.09 -12.27 9.51
N GLU A 546 2.88 -12.38 10.02
CA GLU A 546 2.01 -11.23 10.30
C GLU A 546 2.50 -10.33 11.46
N TYR A 547 3.48 -10.76 12.23
CA TYR A 547 4.15 -9.92 13.23
C TYR A 547 5.22 -9.02 12.62
N ALA A 548 5.62 -9.25 11.35
CA ALA A 548 6.52 -8.38 10.61
C ALA A 548 5.75 -7.51 9.62
N ALA A 549 6.19 -6.27 9.45
CA ALA A 549 5.69 -5.37 8.43
C ALA A 549 6.87 -4.68 7.72
N SER A 550 6.63 -4.17 6.52
CA SER A 550 7.60 -3.35 5.81
C SER A 550 7.09 -1.92 5.67
N CYS A 551 7.99 -0.96 5.70
CA CYS A 551 7.69 0.43 5.38
C CYS A 551 8.70 1.00 4.39
N GLN A 552 8.30 2.05 3.69
CA GLN A 552 9.20 2.79 2.80
C GLN A 552 10.23 3.58 3.64
N PRO A 553 11.46 3.79 3.13
CA PRO A 553 12.47 4.59 3.83
C PRO A 553 11.96 5.98 4.22
N GLU A 554 11.15 6.61 3.37
CA GLU A 554 10.55 7.92 3.58
C GLU A 554 9.67 8.00 4.83
N THR A 555 9.25 6.85 5.39
CA THR A 555 8.49 6.82 6.65
C THR A 555 9.31 7.34 7.82
N VAL A 556 10.62 7.13 7.81
CA VAL A 556 11.57 7.54 8.86
C VAL A 556 12.54 8.63 8.40
N MET A 557 12.51 9.03 7.12
CA MET A 557 13.34 10.10 6.56
C MET A 557 12.56 11.42 6.48
N MET A 558 13.31 12.54 6.46
CA MET A 558 12.74 13.86 6.23
C MET A 558 12.11 13.91 4.83
N ARG A 559 10.85 14.34 4.79
CA ARG A 559 10.10 14.56 3.54
C ARG A 559 10.08 16.04 3.21
N ASP A 560 10.07 16.38 1.94
CA ASP A 560 9.69 17.71 1.49
C ASP A 560 8.22 17.95 1.86
N ARG A 561 7.92 19.18 2.29
CA ARG A 561 6.68 19.60 2.93
C ARG A 561 5.46 19.46 2.02
N ASN A 562 4.98 18.26 1.80
CA ASN A 562 3.60 18.04 1.38
C ASN A 562 2.90 17.17 2.43
N ASN A 563 1.89 17.76 3.03
CA ASN A 563 1.12 17.25 4.17
C ASN A 563 0.16 16.12 3.73
N THR A 564 0.72 15.04 3.23
CA THR A 564 -0.06 13.83 2.91
C THR A 564 -0.25 13.00 4.17
N ALA A 565 -1.49 12.60 4.42
CA ALA A 565 -1.85 11.69 5.51
C ALA A 565 -0.91 10.48 5.54
N ARG A 566 -0.35 10.18 6.72
CA ARG A 566 0.62 9.09 6.90
C ARG A 566 -0.10 7.73 6.91
N GLY A 567 -0.62 7.31 5.76
CA GLY A 567 -1.19 5.98 5.57
C GLY A 567 -0.17 4.85 5.72
N ASP A 568 1.11 5.15 5.51
CA ASP A 568 2.23 4.26 5.76
C ASP A 568 2.32 3.86 7.24
N LEU A 569 2.07 4.78 8.19
CA LEU A 569 2.05 4.48 9.62
C LEU A 569 0.87 3.59 10.02
N ALA A 570 -0.28 3.75 9.37
CA ALA A 570 -1.48 2.97 9.70
C ALA A 570 -1.27 1.46 9.52
N ARG A 571 -0.48 1.06 8.52
CA ARG A 571 -0.14 -0.34 8.23
C ARG A 571 0.78 -0.98 9.27
N LEU A 572 1.42 -0.19 10.13
CA LEU A 572 2.33 -0.67 11.16
C LEU A 572 1.64 -1.05 12.47
N LYS A 573 0.33 -0.77 12.59
CA LYS A 573 -0.47 -1.13 13.78
C LYS A 573 -0.41 -2.64 14.01
N GLY A 574 -0.04 -3.05 15.23
CA GLY A 574 0.07 -4.45 15.64
C GLY A 574 1.27 -5.22 15.06
N ALA A 575 2.15 -4.59 14.28
CA ALA A 575 3.43 -5.17 13.92
C ALA A 575 4.37 -5.16 15.15
N ARG A 576 5.32 -6.11 15.19
CA ARG A 576 6.38 -6.21 16.22
C ARG A 576 7.76 -5.92 15.65
N MET A 577 7.98 -6.23 14.40
CA MET A 577 9.17 -5.88 13.64
C MET A 577 8.78 -5.12 12.38
N VAL A 578 9.37 -3.95 12.18
CA VAL A 578 9.18 -3.14 10.96
C VAL A 578 10.50 -3.07 10.22
N VAL A 579 10.51 -3.62 9.02
CA VAL A 579 11.65 -3.60 8.13
C VAL A 579 11.53 -2.40 7.20
N THR A 580 12.62 -1.65 7.07
CA THR A 580 12.73 -0.61 6.05
C THR A 580 13.96 -0.85 5.19
N SER A 581 13.82 -0.60 3.89
CA SER A 581 14.89 -0.72 2.92
C SER A 581 15.82 0.50 2.97
N GLU A 582 16.84 0.43 2.16
CA GLU A 582 17.89 1.43 2.03
C GLU A 582 17.35 2.78 1.56
N PRO A 583 17.60 3.88 2.28
CA PRO A 583 17.36 5.21 1.77
C PRO A 583 18.42 5.58 0.71
N ASN A 584 18.11 6.55 -0.15
CA ASN A 584 19.09 7.12 -1.06
C ASN A 584 20.26 7.76 -0.27
N ASP A 585 21.45 7.82 -0.88
CA ASP A 585 22.60 8.47 -0.27
C ASP A 585 22.31 9.94 0.07
N GLY A 586 22.82 10.39 1.22
CA GLY A 586 22.61 11.74 1.73
C GLY A 586 21.20 12.02 2.29
N CYS A 587 20.31 11.03 2.36
CA CYS A 587 19.01 11.20 3.00
C CYS A 587 19.14 11.52 4.49
N ARG A 588 18.30 12.42 4.96
CA ARG A 588 18.27 12.86 6.36
C ARG A 588 17.19 12.14 7.15
N LEU A 589 17.56 11.63 8.34
CA LEU A 589 16.64 11.02 9.29
C LEU A 589 15.66 12.07 9.86
N ASP A 590 14.37 11.72 9.90
CA ASP A 590 13.37 12.50 10.65
C ASP A 590 13.43 12.11 12.12
N GLU A 591 14.25 12.84 12.87
CA GLU A 591 14.49 12.60 14.29
C GLU A 591 13.22 12.72 15.14
N GLY A 592 12.25 13.55 14.70
CA GLY A 592 10.98 13.73 15.39
C GLY A 592 10.13 12.48 15.31
N ILE A 593 9.94 11.96 14.10
CA ILE A 593 9.15 10.73 13.90
C ILE A 593 9.84 9.52 14.51
N VAL A 594 11.16 9.39 14.38
CA VAL A 594 11.90 8.29 15.00
C VAL A 594 11.75 8.32 16.53
N LYS A 595 11.84 9.48 17.16
CA LYS A 595 11.60 9.63 18.59
C LYS A 595 10.16 9.23 18.99
N GLN A 596 9.16 9.54 18.16
CA GLN A 596 7.79 9.11 18.39
C GLN A 596 7.63 7.59 18.21
N MET A 597 8.15 7.03 17.12
CA MET A 597 8.03 5.59 16.81
C MET A 597 8.77 4.68 17.80
N THR A 598 9.83 5.18 18.44
CA THR A 598 10.65 4.45 19.40
C THR A 598 10.44 4.87 20.85
N GLY A 599 9.50 5.78 21.13
CA GLY A 599 9.35 6.44 22.43
C GLY A 599 8.69 5.62 23.51
N GLY A 600 8.33 4.37 23.26
CA GLY A 600 7.65 3.51 24.23
C GLY A 600 6.12 3.56 24.14
N THR A 601 5.45 2.78 24.97
CA THR A 601 3.98 2.59 24.95
C THR A 601 3.17 3.83 25.34
N GLU A 602 3.79 4.83 25.98
CA GLU A 602 3.13 6.10 26.32
C GLU A 602 3.03 7.04 25.11
N ASN A 603 3.88 6.84 24.09
CA ASN A 603 3.81 7.64 22.88
C ASN A 603 2.75 7.06 21.94
N LYS A 604 1.84 7.90 21.52
CA LYS A 604 0.84 7.56 20.50
C LYS A 604 1.26 8.09 19.15
N LEU A 605 1.09 7.28 18.15
CA LEU A 605 1.20 7.66 16.75
C LEU A 605 -0.19 7.92 16.20
N THR A 606 -0.37 9.09 15.61
CA THR A 606 -1.57 9.41 14.85
C THR A 606 -1.38 8.92 13.41
N ALA A 607 -2.29 8.10 12.94
CA ALA A 607 -2.29 7.55 11.61
C ALA A 607 -3.70 7.56 11.01
N ARG A 608 -3.78 7.44 9.70
CA ARG A 608 -5.04 7.36 8.98
C ARG A 608 -4.86 6.44 7.79
N PHE A 609 -5.70 5.42 7.67
CA PHE A 609 -5.83 4.71 6.40
C PHE A 609 -6.31 5.69 5.33
N LEU A 610 -5.93 5.46 4.10
CA LEU A 610 -6.39 6.28 2.99
C LEU A 610 -7.92 6.31 3.02
N TYR A 611 -8.51 7.52 3.11
CA TYR A 611 -9.95 7.78 3.30
C TYR A 611 -10.59 7.32 4.62
N GLY A 612 -9.83 6.72 5.54
CA GLY A 612 -10.30 6.37 6.87
C GLY A 612 -10.31 7.56 7.84
N ARG A 613 -10.93 7.37 9.01
CA ARG A 613 -10.80 8.31 10.13
C ARG A 613 -9.39 8.24 10.71
N GLU A 614 -8.92 9.34 11.27
CA GLU A 614 -7.69 9.34 12.05
C GLU A 614 -7.88 8.49 13.31
N PHE A 615 -6.86 7.72 13.63
CA PHE A 615 -6.80 6.93 14.85
C PHE A 615 -5.42 7.02 15.47
N GLU A 616 -5.37 6.75 16.77
CA GLU A 616 -4.12 6.69 17.52
C GLU A 616 -3.82 5.26 17.91
N PHE A 617 -2.56 4.89 17.85
CA PHE A 617 -2.08 3.62 18.38
C PHE A 617 -0.69 3.77 19.02
N SER A 618 -0.40 2.95 20.00
CA SER A 618 0.95 2.88 20.59
C SER A 618 1.84 1.98 19.75
N PRO A 619 3.09 2.37 19.45
CA PRO A 619 4.02 1.51 18.72
C PRO A 619 4.41 0.29 19.55
N GLU A 620 4.27 -0.89 18.96
CA GLU A 620 4.70 -2.19 19.53
C GLU A 620 5.90 -2.75 18.78
N PHE A 621 6.32 -2.08 17.73
CA PHE A 621 7.35 -2.55 16.81
C PHE A 621 8.73 -1.98 17.10
N LYS A 622 9.72 -2.68 16.60
CA LYS A 622 11.11 -2.25 16.49
C LYS A 622 11.45 -2.07 15.01
N ILE A 623 12.11 -0.97 14.70
CA ILE A 623 12.50 -0.63 13.33
C ILE A 623 13.86 -1.25 13.05
N VAL A 624 13.95 -2.04 11.99
CA VAL A 624 15.18 -2.64 11.47
C VAL A 624 15.41 -2.10 10.06
N MET A 625 16.43 -1.29 9.90
CA MET A 625 16.82 -0.70 8.62
C MET A 625 18.03 -1.44 8.06
N SER A 626 17.93 -1.97 6.84
CA SER A 626 19.07 -2.49 6.10
C SER A 626 19.58 -1.40 5.17
N THR A 627 20.84 -0.99 5.32
CA THR A 627 21.40 0.14 4.58
C THR A 627 22.87 -0.03 4.24
N ASN A 628 23.30 0.53 3.09
CA ASN A 628 24.69 0.69 2.72
C ASN A 628 25.19 2.11 3.02
N TYR A 629 24.28 3.07 3.26
CA TYR A 629 24.62 4.45 3.58
C TYR A 629 24.09 4.81 4.97
N LYS A 630 24.90 5.56 5.74
CA LYS A 630 24.52 6.06 7.04
C LYS A 630 23.62 7.29 6.85
N PRO A 631 22.33 7.28 7.26
CA PRO A 631 21.47 8.46 7.15
C PRO A 631 22.02 9.67 7.87
N VAL A 632 21.87 10.86 7.31
CA VAL A 632 22.35 12.09 7.95
C VAL A 632 21.51 12.40 9.21
N ILE A 633 22.15 12.47 10.38
CA ILE A 633 21.55 12.85 11.67
C ILE A 633 22.12 14.20 12.07
N LYS A 634 21.27 15.23 12.07
CA LYS A 634 21.69 16.60 12.44
C LYS A 634 21.60 16.90 13.95
N GLY A 635 20.89 16.05 14.69
CA GLY A 635 20.75 16.17 16.13
C GLY A 635 22.03 15.78 16.85
N THR A 636 22.57 16.69 17.67
CA THR A 636 23.72 16.43 18.56
C THR A 636 23.26 15.96 19.94
N ASP A 637 21.92 16.00 20.20
CA ASP A 637 21.36 15.61 21.49
C ASP A 637 21.41 14.09 21.72
N ASN A 638 21.57 13.70 22.97
CA ASN A 638 21.59 12.27 23.35
C ASN A 638 20.24 11.58 23.09
N GLY A 639 19.16 12.34 22.86
CA GLY A 639 17.83 11.80 22.64
C GLY A 639 17.71 10.96 21.38
N ILE A 640 18.35 11.36 20.27
CA ILE A 640 18.40 10.55 19.05
C ILE A 640 19.48 9.49 19.11
N TRP A 641 20.71 9.83 19.57
CA TRP A 641 21.85 8.94 19.53
C TRP A 641 21.68 7.70 20.42
N ARG A 642 21.01 7.80 21.57
CA ARG A 642 20.71 6.62 22.41
C ARG A 642 19.73 5.63 21.73
N ARG A 643 19.03 6.09 20.70
CA ARG A 643 18.05 5.28 19.96
C ARG A 643 18.64 4.56 18.77
N VAL A 644 19.74 5.04 18.24
CA VAL A 644 20.40 4.44 17.08
C VAL A 644 21.34 3.33 17.52
N ARG A 645 21.10 2.11 17.02
CA ARG A 645 21.99 0.96 17.19
C ARG A 645 22.56 0.60 15.82
N LEU A 646 23.78 1.02 15.53
CA LEU A 646 24.48 0.72 14.28
C LEU A 646 25.17 -0.62 14.40
N ILE A 647 24.71 -1.61 13.65
CA ILE A 647 25.21 -2.98 13.64
C ILE A 647 26.01 -3.19 12.36
N PRO A 648 27.34 -3.25 12.42
CA PRO A 648 28.16 -3.41 11.23
C PRO A 648 28.15 -4.87 10.73
N PHE A 649 27.89 -5.04 9.45
CA PHE A 649 28.02 -6.29 8.71
C PHE A 649 29.27 -6.18 7.85
N THR A 650 30.39 -6.67 8.35
CA THR A 650 31.71 -6.57 7.73
C THR A 650 32.08 -7.79 6.89
N ALA A 651 31.31 -8.86 6.96
CA ALA A 651 31.49 -10.04 6.10
C ALA A 651 31.36 -9.69 4.63
N GLU A 652 32.16 -10.34 3.77
CA GLU A 652 32.11 -10.18 2.32
C GLU A 652 31.90 -11.56 1.66
N PHE A 653 30.81 -11.68 0.91
CA PHE A 653 30.53 -12.91 0.15
C PHE A 653 30.83 -12.67 -1.32
N THR A 654 31.92 -13.29 -1.80
CA THR A 654 32.34 -13.28 -3.20
C THR A 654 31.51 -14.27 -4.03
N LYS A 655 31.69 -14.27 -5.34
CA LYS A 655 31.00 -15.23 -6.24
C LYS A 655 31.34 -16.68 -5.91
N GLU A 656 32.54 -16.94 -5.39
CA GLU A 656 33.06 -18.27 -5.08
C GLU A 656 32.50 -18.88 -3.80
N ASN A 657 32.19 -18.01 -2.78
CA ASN A 657 31.71 -18.46 -1.48
C ASN A 657 30.23 -18.17 -1.24
N ARG A 658 29.52 -17.51 -2.19
CA ARG A 658 28.11 -17.26 -2.12
C ARG A 658 27.29 -18.52 -2.39
N ASP A 659 26.37 -18.85 -1.51
CA ASP A 659 25.40 -19.93 -1.67
C ASP A 659 24.09 -19.39 -2.33
N PRO A 660 23.85 -19.68 -3.63
CA PRO A 660 22.64 -19.17 -4.31
C PRO A 660 21.34 -19.72 -3.73
N GLN A 661 21.37 -20.87 -3.04
CA GLN A 661 20.20 -21.54 -2.47
C GLN A 661 20.07 -21.27 -0.96
N LEU A 662 20.82 -20.34 -0.42
CA LEU A 662 20.88 -20.09 1.03
C LEU A 662 19.49 -19.84 1.62
N ILE A 663 18.69 -18.96 1.02
CA ILE A 663 17.33 -18.63 1.50
C ILE A 663 16.45 -19.87 1.57
N GLU A 664 16.51 -20.75 0.55
CA GLU A 664 15.72 -21.98 0.53
C GLU A 664 16.16 -22.95 1.63
N LYS A 665 17.47 -23.07 1.87
CA LYS A 665 18.02 -23.89 2.95
C LYS A 665 17.58 -23.38 4.30
N LEU A 666 17.66 -22.06 4.54
CA LEU A 666 17.22 -21.43 5.79
C LEU A 666 15.70 -21.58 6.00
N ARG A 667 14.91 -21.48 4.95
CA ARG A 667 13.45 -21.73 5.04
C ARG A 667 13.09 -23.14 5.49
N ARG A 668 13.92 -24.13 5.19
CA ARG A 668 13.72 -25.51 5.68
C ARG A 668 14.07 -25.65 7.16
N GLU A 669 14.89 -24.77 7.71
CA GLU A 669 15.32 -24.75 9.10
C GLU A 669 14.48 -23.80 9.98
N LEU A 670 13.39 -23.24 9.48
CA LEU A 670 12.56 -22.27 10.23
C LEU A 670 12.13 -22.73 11.63
N PRO A 671 11.76 -24.00 11.88
CA PRO A 671 11.47 -24.44 13.26
C PRO A 671 12.65 -24.30 14.22
N GLY A 672 13.87 -24.61 13.76
CA GLY A 672 15.10 -24.43 14.53
C GLY A 672 15.48 -22.95 14.71
N ILE A 673 15.31 -22.13 13.65
CA ILE A 673 15.50 -20.68 13.72
C ILE A 673 14.52 -20.05 14.72
N LEU A 674 13.29 -20.56 14.79
CA LEU A 674 12.32 -20.14 15.79
C LEU A 674 12.83 -20.47 17.21
N ASN A 675 13.37 -21.64 17.45
CA ASN A 675 13.96 -22.00 18.75
C ASN A 675 15.11 -21.06 19.12
N TRP A 676 15.98 -20.76 18.16
CA TRP A 676 17.06 -19.78 18.34
C TRP A 676 16.51 -18.38 18.71
N ALA A 677 15.46 -17.93 18.05
CA ALA A 677 14.82 -16.64 18.31
C ALA A 677 14.06 -16.62 19.66
N ILE A 678 13.39 -17.71 20.05
CA ILE A 678 12.73 -17.86 21.35
C ILE A 678 13.79 -17.79 22.48
N ALA A 679 14.92 -18.48 22.33
CA ALA A 679 16.02 -18.37 23.29
C ALA A 679 16.50 -16.92 23.44
N GLY A 680 16.57 -16.18 22.33
CA GLY A 680 16.84 -14.75 22.31
C GLY A 680 15.80 -13.93 23.07
N ALA A 681 14.50 -14.23 22.88
CA ALA A 681 13.40 -13.54 23.55
C ALA A 681 13.40 -13.77 25.07
N VAL A 682 13.54 -15.04 25.48
CA VAL A 682 13.64 -15.42 26.90
C VAL A 682 14.84 -14.72 27.55
N GLY A 683 15.96 -14.71 26.88
CA GLY A 683 17.17 -14.06 27.33
C GLY A 683 17.00 -12.54 27.43
N TRP A 684 16.40 -11.90 26.44
CA TRP A 684 16.11 -10.47 26.49
C TRP A 684 15.12 -10.12 27.61
N CYS A 685 14.10 -10.92 27.83
CA CYS A 685 13.15 -10.71 28.94
C CYS A 685 13.83 -10.73 30.32
N LYS A 686 14.92 -11.47 30.49
CA LYS A 686 15.68 -11.58 31.73
C LYS A 686 16.69 -10.44 31.91
N GLU A 687 17.46 -10.13 30.88
CA GLU A 687 18.69 -9.36 30.97
C GLU A 687 18.73 -8.12 30.05
N GLY A 688 17.76 -7.98 29.12
CA GLY A 688 17.77 -6.94 28.08
C GLY A 688 18.74 -7.26 26.94
N LEU A 689 19.10 -6.23 26.18
CA LEU A 689 20.13 -6.31 25.15
C LEU A 689 21.52 -6.34 25.80
N PRO A 690 22.38 -7.29 25.41
CA PRO A 690 23.73 -7.38 25.99
C PRO A 690 24.62 -6.21 25.50
N PRO A 691 25.64 -5.82 26.24
CA PRO A 691 26.64 -4.89 25.74
C PRO A 691 27.40 -5.54 24.54
N CYS A 692 27.75 -4.73 23.54
CA CYS A 692 28.50 -5.19 22.39
C CYS A 692 29.45 -4.08 21.92
N ALA A 693 30.74 -4.24 22.17
CA ALA A 693 31.76 -3.24 21.88
C ALA A 693 31.75 -2.78 20.42
N ILE A 694 31.63 -3.72 19.49
CA ILE A 694 31.59 -3.43 18.05
C ILE A 694 30.41 -2.47 17.70
N ILE A 695 29.26 -2.64 18.34
CA ILE A 695 28.09 -1.79 18.11
C ILE A 695 28.27 -0.42 18.76
N ASP A 696 28.83 -0.39 19.95
CA ASP A 696 29.10 0.84 20.68
C ASP A 696 30.17 1.70 19.97
N GLU A 697 31.23 1.08 19.50
CA GLU A 697 32.28 1.73 18.69
C GLU A 697 31.72 2.26 17.37
N ALA A 698 31.02 1.44 16.62
CA ALA A 698 30.36 1.86 15.36
C ALA A 698 29.38 3.01 15.58
N GLY A 699 28.63 3.00 16.68
CA GLY A 699 27.73 4.08 17.06
C GLY A 699 28.46 5.39 17.41
N GLN A 700 29.58 5.31 18.10
CA GLN A 700 30.43 6.46 18.41
C GLN A 700 31.09 7.05 17.16
N GLU A 701 31.63 6.21 16.29
CA GLU A 701 32.17 6.61 14.99
C GLU A 701 31.11 7.32 14.15
N TYR A 702 29.93 6.73 14.00
CA TYR A 702 28.83 7.34 13.27
C TYR A 702 28.44 8.72 13.85
N ARG A 703 28.39 8.84 15.17
CA ARG A 703 28.11 10.12 15.83
C ARG A 703 29.21 11.16 15.52
N SER A 704 30.47 10.76 15.51
CA SER A 704 31.59 11.62 15.19
C SER A 704 31.59 12.09 13.74
N GLU A 705 31.25 11.19 12.80
CA GLU A 705 31.08 11.52 11.39
C GLU A 705 29.93 12.54 11.15
N MET A 706 28.90 12.54 12.00
CA MET A 706 27.77 13.47 11.89
C MET A 706 27.98 14.79 12.60
N ASP A 707 29.03 14.95 13.44
CA ASP A 707 29.35 16.20 14.13
C ASP A 707 30.14 17.16 13.25
N ARG A 708 29.45 17.73 12.26
CA ARG A 708 30.03 18.69 11.30
C ARG A 708 30.70 19.91 11.97
N VAL A 709 30.22 20.30 13.14
CA VAL A 709 30.79 21.42 13.88
C VAL A 709 32.14 21.01 14.45
N GLN A 710 32.25 19.79 14.99
CA GLN A 710 33.54 19.28 15.50
C GLN A 710 34.52 19.07 14.35
N GLN A 711 34.12 18.48 13.24
CA GLN A 711 34.98 18.31 12.06
C GLN A 711 35.53 19.64 11.56
N PHE A 712 34.67 20.66 11.46
CA PHE A 712 35.10 22.01 11.10
C PHE A 712 36.15 22.54 12.11
N LEU A 713 35.92 22.32 13.41
CA LEU A 713 36.85 22.76 14.44
C LEU A 713 38.21 22.07 14.31
N ASP A 714 38.20 20.78 14.03
CA ASP A 714 39.44 19.98 13.88
C ASP A 714 40.20 20.38 12.60
N ASP A 715 39.49 20.62 11.47
CA ASP A 715 40.11 20.97 10.19
C ASP A 715 40.57 22.42 10.11
N CYS A 716 39.74 23.36 10.58
CA CYS A 716 39.89 24.79 10.31
C CYS A 716 40.34 25.63 11.54
N THR A 717 40.50 25.00 12.70
CA THR A 717 40.87 25.75 13.91
C THR A 717 41.96 25.05 14.71
N THR A 718 42.65 25.84 15.56
CA THR A 718 43.60 25.32 16.56
C THR A 718 43.18 25.83 17.93
N ARG A 719 43.43 25.01 18.98
CA ARG A 719 43.27 25.46 20.37
C ARG A 719 44.41 26.34 20.79
N SER A 720 44.14 27.51 21.36
CA SER A 720 45.13 28.45 21.85
C SER A 720 44.55 29.24 23.01
N GLU A 721 45.00 28.98 24.22
CA GLU A 721 44.48 29.59 25.44
C GLU A 721 44.55 31.13 25.45
N SER A 722 45.53 31.70 24.74
CA SER A 722 45.71 33.16 24.65
C SER A 722 44.94 33.81 23.51
N SER A 723 44.21 33.03 22.68
CA SER A 723 43.54 33.55 21.50
C SER A 723 42.04 33.58 21.71
N SER A 724 41.40 34.52 21.01
CA SER A 724 39.94 34.55 20.86
C SER A 724 39.55 34.82 19.42
N THR A 725 38.44 34.25 18.97
CA THR A 725 37.95 34.46 17.61
C THR A 725 36.49 34.97 17.66
N GLN A 726 36.23 35.97 16.82
CA GLN A 726 34.86 36.51 16.69
C GLN A 726 33.88 35.48 16.19
N ALA A 727 32.71 35.44 16.77
CA ALA A 727 31.67 34.46 16.46
C ALA A 727 31.21 34.50 14.98
N SER A 728 31.04 35.70 14.42
CA SER A 728 30.68 35.88 13.02
C SER A 728 31.71 35.34 12.03
N THR A 729 32.99 35.52 12.35
CA THR A 729 34.12 35.03 11.54
C THR A 729 34.14 33.48 11.55
N LEU A 730 33.99 32.86 12.74
CA LEU A 730 33.87 31.42 12.86
C LEU A 730 32.71 30.87 12.02
N TYR A 731 31.57 31.50 12.05
CA TYR A 731 30.40 31.04 11.30
C TYR A 731 30.55 31.21 9.79
N LYS A 732 31.15 32.29 9.34
CA LYS A 732 31.49 32.51 7.90
C LYS A 732 32.48 31.46 7.42
N CYS A 733 33.55 31.21 8.20
CA CYS A 733 34.52 30.17 7.89
C CYS A 733 33.88 28.77 7.86
N TYR A 734 33.00 28.45 8.82
CA TYR A 734 32.21 27.22 8.83
C TYR A 734 31.35 27.05 7.58
N LYS A 735 30.69 28.11 7.14
CA LYS A 735 29.88 28.05 5.91
C LYS A 735 30.73 27.81 4.66
N ALA A 736 31.89 28.44 4.57
CA ALA A 736 32.83 28.24 3.49
C ALA A 736 33.36 26.79 3.46
N TRP A 737 33.75 26.27 4.62
CA TRP A 737 34.16 24.88 4.78
C TRP A 737 33.07 23.90 4.38
N CYS A 738 31.82 24.10 4.84
CA CYS A 738 30.68 23.29 4.43
C CYS A 738 30.45 23.29 2.90
N SER A 739 30.59 24.45 2.26
CA SER A 739 30.47 24.59 0.80
C SER A 739 31.53 23.80 0.06
N GLU A 740 32.78 23.82 0.53
CA GLU A 740 33.88 23.06 -0.04
C GLU A 740 33.71 21.54 0.14
N GLN A 741 33.13 21.13 1.28
CA GLN A 741 32.80 19.74 1.57
C GLN A 741 31.50 19.26 0.87
N GLY A 742 30.88 20.09 0.04
CA GLY A 742 29.64 19.77 -0.65
C GLY A 742 28.40 19.67 0.24
N ASP A 743 28.47 20.15 1.49
CA ASP A 743 27.32 20.13 2.40
C ASP A 743 26.27 21.17 1.96
N ARG A 744 25.19 20.70 1.39
CA ARG A 744 24.07 21.53 0.89
C ARG A 744 23.25 22.19 2.02
N PHE A 745 23.38 21.70 3.25
CA PHE A 745 22.54 22.11 4.36
C PHE A 745 23.34 22.36 5.66
N PRO A 746 24.21 23.37 5.69
CA PRO A 746 25.02 23.67 6.88
C PRO A 746 24.13 23.95 8.09
N VAL A 747 24.68 23.72 9.29
CA VAL A 747 23.99 24.00 10.55
C VAL A 747 23.74 25.51 10.65
N GLY A 748 22.50 25.91 10.96
CA GLY A 748 22.14 27.32 11.10
C GLY A 748 22.91 28.02 12.23
N SER A 749 23.12 29.34 12.11
CA SER A 749 23.94 30.15 13.03
C SER A 749 23.59 29.96 14.51
N THR A 750 22.30 29.96 14.84
CA THR A 750 21.82 29.78 16.23
C THR A 750 22.32 28.45 16.84
N LYS A 751 22.17 27.36 16.09
CA LYS A 751 22.61 26.02 16.54
C LYS A 751 24.13 25.93 16.57
N PHE A 752 24.83 26.46 15.56
CA PHE A 752 26.28 26.50 15.51
C PHE A 752 26.85 27.20 16.77
N PHE A 753 26.31 28.35 17.12
CA PHE A 753 26.75 29.08 18.33
C PHE A 753 26.37 28.36 19.63
N MET A 754 25.27 27.66 19.69
CA MET A 754 24.95 26.80 20.83
C MET A 754 25.99 25.69 21.02
N GLU A 755 26.41 25.07 19.93
CA GLU A 755 27.42 24.00 19.95
C GLU A 755 28.81 24.55 20.34
N LEU A 756 29.18 25.72 19.87
CA LEU A 756 30.41 26.39 20.28
C LEU A 756 30.39 26.77 21.78
N LYS A 757 29.26 27.28 22.31
CA LYS A 757 29.12 27.61 23.75
C LYS A 757 29.25 26.38 24.66
N ARG A 758 28.95 25.20 24.20
CA ARG A 758 29.16 23.94 24.95
C ARG A 758 30.63 23.54 25.04
N ARG A 759 31.45 23.96 24.06
CA ARG A 759 32.84 23.54 23.89
C ARG A 759 33.87 24.62 24.33
N PHE A 760 33.48 25.92 24.26
CA PHE A 760 34.34 27.07 24.50
C PHE A 760 33.62 28.09 25.36
N LYS A 761 34.43 28.80 26.20
CA LYS A 761 33.95 29.98 26.92
C LYS A 761 33.70 31.11 25.93
N SER A 762 32.62 31.86 26.09
CA SER A 762 32.31 33.02 25.26
C SER A 762 32.33 34.31 26.08
N ARG A 763 32.78 35.39 25.45
CA ARG A 763 32.79 36.73 26.02
C ARG A 763 32.03 37.65 25.08
N LYS A 764 31.18 38.53 25.67
CA LYS A 764 30.50 39.57 24.91
C LYS A 764 31.28 40.85 25.06
N THR A 765 31.73 41.44 23.97
CA THR A 765 32.28 42.77 23.89
C THR A 765 31.18 43.76 23.53
N GLU A 766 31.46 45.07 23.56
CA GLU A 766 30.49 46.08 23.13
C GLU A 766 30.03 45.92 21.68
N ALA A 767 30.91 45.41 20.81
CA ALA A 767 30.68 45.32 19.38
C ALA A 767 30.29 43.88 18.85
N TYR A 768 30.73 42.80 19.52
CA TYR A 768 30.53 41.43 19.05
C TYR A 768 30.67 40.39 20.15
N ASN A 769 30.29 39.17 19.85
CA ASN A 769 30.56 37.98 20.66
C ASN A 769 31.84 37.28 20.16
N GLU A 770 32.67 36.79 21.05
CA GLU A 770 33.86 36.02 20.75
C GLU A 770 33.97 34.75 21.59
N TYR A 771 34.66 33.76 21.05
CA TYR A 771 34.98 32.50 21.71
C TYR A 771 36.47 32.50 22.10
N ILE A 772 36.73 32.18 23.38
CA ILE A 772 38.07 32.17 23.97
C ILE A 772 38.67 30.77 23.85
N GLY A 773 39.96 30.64 23.59
CA GLY A 773 40.66 29.36 23.49
C GLY A 773 40.66 28.76 22.08
N ILE A 774 40.22 29.52 21.08
CA ILE A 774 40.17 29.04 19.70
C ILE A 774 40.71 30.08 18.71
N LYS A 775 41.50 29.62 17.75
CA LYS A 775 42.06 30.41 16.65
C LYS A 775 41.80 29.70 15.33
N ILE A 776 41.40 30.42 14.28
CA ILE A 776 41.30 29.88 12.92
C ILE A 776 42.72 29.60 12.43
N ASN A 777 42.93 28.39 11.86
CA ASN A 777 44.20 28.00 11.25
C ASN A 777 44.35 28.51 9.79
N ASP A 778 45.43 28.19 9.14
CA ASP A 778 45.76 28.67 7.79
C ASP A 778 44.71 28.19 6.77
N LEU A 779 44.28 26.93 6.86
CA LEU A 779 43.22 26.40 5.99
C LEU A 779 41.87 27.15 6.20
N GLY A 780 41.47 27.33 7.44
CA GLY A 780 40.25 28.05 7.76
C GLY A 780 40.32 29.53 7.34
N MET A 781 41.47 30.16 7.41
CA MET A 781 41.66 31.55 6.99
C MET A 781 41.63 31.69 5.46
N ASP A 782 42.19 30.72 4.70
CA ASP A 782 42.14 30.68 3.25
C ASP A 782 40.66 30.54 2.76
N LEU A 783 39.91 29.59 3.36
CA LEU A 783 38.46 29.39 3.08
C LEU A 783 37.65 30.65 3.39
N TYR A 784 37.93 31.31 4.51
CA TYR A 784 37.23 32.54 4.88
C TYR A 784 37.50 33.65 3.88
N THR A 785 38.74 33.82 3.43
CA THR A 785 39.14 34.84 2.49
C THR A 785 38.57 34.61 1.10
N ARG A 786 38.48 33.35 0.65
CA ARG A 786 37.81 33.00 -0.61
C ARG A 786 36.30 33.29 -0.59
N ALA A 787 35.66 33.12 0.56
CA ALA A 787 34.22 33.37 0.71
C ALA A 787 33.85 34.86 0.82
N GLU A 788 34.79 35.73 1.10
CA GLU A 788 34.61 37.21 1.13
C GLU A 788 34.88 37.88 -0.25
N ARG A 789 35.55 37.17 -1.16
CA ARG A 789 35.72 37.58 -2.57
C ARG A 789 34.53 37.13 -3.39
#